data_084e7563c7385fdaaf57c9435be75cc5
#
_entry.id   084e7563c7385fdaaf57c9435be75cc5
#
_cell.length_a   1.000
_cell.length_b   1.000
_cell.length_c   1.000
_cell.angle_alpha   90.00
_cell.angle_beta   90.00
_cell.angle_gamma   90.00
#
_symmetry.space_group_name_H-M   'P 1'
#
loop_
_entity.id
_entity.type
_entity.pdbx_description
1 polymer ?
#
loop_
_entity_poly.entity_id
_entity_poly.type
_entity_poly.pdbx_seq_one_letter_code
_entity_poly.pdbx_strand_id
1 'polypeptide(L)'
;MKKAGIFIIVICFISNLFAIDGLLSKSENLRIVKTQYFDIIFPEECRESAKILVENADKAYEELAATYEQPMLFRFPVVITPEEQMFNAYFSTGYYNRIVMYATTPDEDFNEFSEIFLSTFKHELTHAFTFNLRDKFWQVYSIMFGDNPTPTMIAITSGMAEGATVSYESKDGEGRINNEYTKHLLRQAKIEDDFPSYADVSCVAEKDPNANFYEFNGFFHDWLQKNYGMKKYGEWWYRQVNIQSLTVGGAFKKVYGFKLKDAWNQFAQEFEIPEICDDSVENGKIQDLFTPDSNVYSKENSSGNYFYFLTNTQKGIYFYKRGYIYFIDKNDLENSEIQAKKICSVSNVSNIRFSNDGNFAVITYYDLNAPTTKRKISIYDIQNKKNIRINKDAIKDGNLIKKDGEYYLVYTDFSSFNVKIKVDKVDFSNKKNFLTNVSEKVLNTEVNAYSYVDVGGGNFAFINKSKMNYSICVFDSECNLVKEYSLPLEKMDIRYLSFMNDNLYFSWANPGTMIRFGKVDLTNDIISLSNQNISGGIFYPVGLNQNEIAYIANFAKEYRLLKKQIQPETMQEFSVETIAMNNDDFSNEERTLPLELEGEREYKKYEHLKRGVLLPLGTVVSNSFGENGSSQIDLPIGISYITSNPWGGTAFYGSVGYGQGTNSVGINLGVQGGSDNTFFRYVIDNVTEFDKKGWKSASLALGLSSEISVLKKSAFAISNNSYGFIGKENNVNAKNSFGAYAPLTNDKYLYLENSTSFVYRWQESTGYSRYAKKGFAVGPSFLYQYLSKVTPVKKEYLNASRLGMQGLIMIPRLLPIKCKTGLTYNLPTTIRLNVLSPSATNYSIDSPGLVFGFFKDSAAFELASFEAQTVLFSSEIQKSIFGTSGLYLNYWTISFVYFGEFECFPEKNRSSYSITNIPYFVDLVKQNDVFYNDCAAVRFAFAFTPAIGGLANPANKIEMYLDLSLANVGTELLPQLKFGIKMN
;
A
#
# COMPACT_ATOMS: atom_id res chain seq x y z
N MET A 1 21.08 15.79 22.29
CA MET A 1 19.79 15.76 21.57
C MET A 1 19.93 15.98 20.06
N LYS A 2 20.62 17.01 19.54
CA LYS A 2 20.79 17.20 18.08
C LYS A 2 21.48 16.02 17.37
N LYS A 3 22.50 15.42 17.99
CA LYS A 3 23.22 14.25 17.41
C LYS A 3 22.42 12.94 17.45
N ALA A 4 21.53 12.78 18.44
CA ALA A 4 20.64 11.62 18.51
C ALA A 4 19.52 11.68 17.45
N GLY A 5 19.02 12.89 17.15
CA GLY A 5 18.03 13.08 16.08
C GLY A 5 18.57 12.73 14.68
N ILE A 6 19.84 13.08 14.40
CA ILE A 6 20.49 12.73 13.14
C ILE A 6 20.69 11.21 13.04
N PHE A 7 21.03 10.56 14.14
CA PHE A 7 21.22 9.10 14.18
C PHE A 7 19.91 8.33 13.96
N ILE A 8 18.80 8.80 14.53
CA ILE A 8 17.47 8.23 14.29
C ILE A 8 17.07 8.40 12.81
N ILE A 9 17.33 9.56 12.24
CA ILE A 9 17.10 9.81 10.80
C ILE A 9 17.93 8.87 9.94
N VAL A 10 19.19 8.63 10.26
CA VAL A 10 20.07 7.70 9.52
C VAL A 10 19.59 6.26 9.64
N ILE A 11 19.12 5.80 10.81
CA ILE A 11 18.57 4.45 10.98
C ILE A 11 17.25 4.30 10.22
N CYS A 12 16.36 5.29 10.26
CA CYS A 12 15.13 5.30 9.45
C CYS A 12 15.44 5.28 7.95
N PHE A 13 16.55 5.90 7.53
CA PHE A 13 17.02 5.84 6.15
C PHE A 13 17.46 4.44 5.74
N ILE A 14 18.20 3.76 6.61
CA ILE A 14 18.73 2.42 6.33
C ILE A 14 17.60 1.38 6.28
N SER A 15 16.60 1.48 7.14
CA SER A 15 15.48 0.51 7.16
C SER A 15 14.58 0.58 5.92
N ASN A 16 14.46 1.75 5.28
CA ASN A 16 13.71 1.89 4.03
C ASN A 16 14.51 1.52 2.77
N LEU A 17 15.83 1.36 2.88
CA LEU A 17 16.68 0.93 1.77
C LEU A 17 16.57 -0.58 1.44
N PHE A 18 15.90 -1.36 2.28
CA PHE A 18 15.84 -2.82 2.18
C PHE A 18 14.52 -3.38 1.63
N ALA A 19 13.63 -2.52 1.10
CA ALA A 19 12.47 -3.01 0.37
C ALA A 19 12.94 -3.54 -1.01
N ILE A 20 12.91 -4.86 -1.17
CA ILE A 20 13.26 -5.52 -2.43
C ILE A 20 11.98 -6.07 -3.03
N ASP A 21 11.58 -5.49 -4.15
CA ASP A 21 10.46 -5.95 -4.94
C ASP A 21 10.98 -6.78 -6.12
N GLY A 22 10.61 -8.04 -6.17
CA GLY A 22 10.90 -8.94 -7.28
C GLY A 22 9.91 -8.74 -8.43
N LEU A 23 10.08 -7.68 -9.22
CA LEU A 23 9.11 -7.25 -10.24
C LEU A 23 9.21 -7.97 -11.58
N LEU A 24 10.24 -8.75 -11.83
CA LEU A 24 10.45 -9.47 -13.09
C LEU A 24 10.83 -10.91 -12.82
N SER A 25 9.94 -11.84 -13.15
CA SER A 25 10.14 -13.27 -12.94
C SER A 25 11.05 -13.93 -13.96
N LYS A 26 11.19 -13.33 -15.14
CA LYS A 26 11.99 -13.86 -16.26
C LYS A 26 13.08 -12.87 -16.66
N SER A 27 14.19 -12.88 -15.92
CA SER A 27 15.34 -12.03 -16.26
C SER A 27 16.11 -12.48 -17.51
N GLU A 28 15.73 -13.60 -18.13
CA GLU A 28 16.53 -14.23 -19.19
C GLU A 28 16.30 -13.57 -20.58
N ASN A 29 15.15 -12.92 -20.80
CA ASN A 29 14.78 -12.32 -22.09
C ASN A 29 14.54 -10.81 -22.01
N LEU A 30 15.23 -10.12 -21.12
CA LEU A 30 15.10 -8.66 -21.01
C LEU A 30 15.84 -7.97 -22.16
N ARG A 31 15.18 -6.97 -22.72
CA ARG A 31 15.66 -6.09 -23.76
C ARG A 31 15.92 -4.70 -23.19
N ILE A 32 16.77 -3.94 -23.82
CA ILE A 32 17.05 -2.55 -23.47
C ILE A 32 17.18 -1.70 -24.71
N VAL A 33 16.57 -0.52 -24.70
CA VAL A 33 16.81 0.58 -25.63
C VAL A 33 17.33 1.78 -24.84
N LYS A 34 18.36 2.43 -25.39
CA LYS A 34 18.93 3.64 -24.80
C LYS A 34 18.52 4.85 -25.61
N THR A 35 17.65 5.69 -25.02
CA THR A 35 17.33 7.00 -25.59
C THR A 35 18.37 8.04 -25.15
N GLN A 36 18.14 9.32 -25.40
CA GLN A 36 19.04 10.40 -24.95
C GLN A 36 19.11 10.49 -23.42
N TYR A 37 17.97 10.30 -22.72
CA TYR A 37 17.87 10.50 -21.26
C TYR A 37 17.57 9.24 -20.45
N PHE A 38 17.16 8.14 -21.08
CA PHE A 38 16.70 6.95 -20.38
C PHE A 38 17.35 5.65 -20.86
N ASP A 39 17.40 4.67 -19.95
CA ASP A 39 17.67 3.27 -20.23
C ASP A 39 16.34 2.51 -20.08
N ILE A 40 15.61 2.28 -21.18
CA ILE A 40 14.29 1.61 -21.17
C ILE A 40 14.51 0.11 -21.20
N ILE A 41 14.13 -0.59 -20.15
CA ILE A 41 14.33 -2.02 -19.92
C ILE A 41 12.97 -2.70 -19.89
N PHE A 42 12.79 -3.74 -20.68
CA PHE A 42 11.51 -4.41 -20.83
C PHE A 42 11.67 -5.87 -21.23
N PRO A 43 10.72 -6.77 -20.88
CA PRO A 43 10.60 -8.09 -21.47
C PRO A 43 10.01 -8.00 -22.87
N GLU A 44 10.29 -8.97 -23.73
CA GLU A 44 9.91 -8.93 -25.15
C GLU A 44 8.41 -8.69 -25.38
N GLU A 45 7.55 -9.27 -24.54
CA GLU A 45 6.11 -9.09 -24.58
C GLU A 45 5.65 -7.63 -24.34
N CYS A 46 6.47 -6.79 -23.71
CA CYS A 46 6.21 -5.36 -23.48
C CYS A 46 6.79 -4.42 -24.55
N ARG A 47 7.19 -4.94 -25.70
CA ARG A 47 7.82 -4.12 -26.76
C ARG A 47 6.91 -3.00 -27.28
N GLU A 48 5.58 -3.21 -27.33
CA GLU A 48 4.62 -2.16 -27.69
C GLU A 48 4.67 -1.00 -26.68
N SER A 49 4.57 -1.30 -25.38
CA SER A 49 4.70 -0.29 -24.31
C SER A 49 6.07 0.40 -24.33
N ALA A 50 7.15 -0.35 -24.60
CA ALA A 50 8.47 0.20 -24.74
C ALA A 50 8.59 1.16 -25.94
N LYS A 51 7.93 0.85 -27.06
CA LYS A 51 7.88 1.72 -28.23
C LYS A 51 7.28 3.09 -27.89
N ILE A 52 6.18 3.12 -27.16
CA ILE A 52 5.53 4.37 -26.71
C ILE A 52 6.54 5.26 -25.97
N LEU A 53 7.33 4.67 -25.05
CA LEU A 53 8.32 5.44 -24.30
C LEU A 53 9.54 5.82 -25.14
N VAL A 54 10.03 4.94 -26.01
CA VAL A 54 11.16 5.26 -26.91
C VAL A 54 10.84 6.45 -27.80
N GLU A 55 9.61 6.56 -28.28
CA GLU A 55 9.16 7.65 -29.14
C GLU A 55 8.85 8.96 -28.40
N ASN A 56 8.51 8.92 -27.10
CA ASN A 56 7.96 10.08 -26.40
C ASN A 56 8.69 10.50 -25.13
N ALA A 57 9.49 9.62 -24.49
CA ALA A 57 10.07 9.90 -23.18
C ALA A 57 11.05 11.07 -23.17
N ASP A 58 11.89 11.18 -24.20
CA ASP A 58 12.87 12.28 -24.29
C ASP A 58 12.19 13.63 -24.46
N LYS A 59 11.10 13.68 -25.23
CA LYS A 59 10.29 14.91 -25.38
C LYS A 59 9.65 15.32 -24.05
N ALA A 60 9.06 14.37 -23.33
CA ALA A 60 8.50 14.64 -22.00
C ALA A 60 9.57 15.14 -21.01
N TYR A 61 10.77 14.60 -21.10
CA TYR A 61 11.90 15.09 -20.31
C TYR A 61 12.23 16.55 -20.64
N GLU A 62 12.34 16.90 -21.93
CA GLU A 62 12.69 18.25 -22.38
C GLU A 62 11.63 19.29 -21.96
N GLU A 63 10.36 18.93 -22.02
CA GLU A 63 9.26 19.76 -21.56
C GLU A 63 9.35 20.06 -20.04
N LEU A 64 9.64 19.04 -19.22
CA LEU A 64 9.83 19.23 -17.79
C LEU A 64 11.11 20.02 -17.48
N ALA A 65 12.21 19.75 -18.16
CA ALA A 65 13.46 20.49 -17.99
C ALA A 65 13.28 21.99 -18.29
N ALA A 66 12.50 22.32 -19.31
CA ALA A 66 12.12 23.70 -19.62
C ALA A 66 11.19 24.31 -18.54
N THR A 67 10.25 23.53 -18.02
CA THR A 67 9.30 23.96 -16.96
C THR A 67 10.02 24.36 -15.67
N TYR A 68 10.99 23.57 -15.22
CA TYR A 68 11.72 23.81 -13.98
C TYR A 68 13.05 24.58 -14.19
N GLU A 69 13.36 24.94 -15.42
CA GLU A 69 14.62 25.64 -15.81
C GLU A 69 15.88 24.88 -15.36
N GLN A 70 15.80 23.55 -15.19
CA GLN A 70 16.92 22.72 -14.75
C GLN A 70 16.94 21.35 -15.41
N PRO A 71 18.06 20.92 -16.00
CA PRO A 71 18.20 19.55 -16.46
C PRO A 71 18.49 18.60 -15.29
N MET A 72 18.07 17.34 -15.40
CA MET A 72 18.58 16.27 -14.52
C MET A 72 20.03 15.95 -14.90
N LEU A 73 20.83 15.63 -13.89
CA LEU A 73 22.26 15.36 -14.08
C LEU A 73 22.55 13.94 -14.57
N PHE A 74 21.59 13.03 -14.44
CA PHE A 74 21.81 11.60 -14.64
C PHE A 74 20.77 10.99 -15.58
N ARG A 75 21.26 10.13 -16.48
CA ARG A 75 20.44 9.14 -17.17
C ARG A 75 20.00 8.10 -16.14
N PHE A 76 18.75 7.65 -16.17
CA PHE A 76 18.28 6.62 -15.26
C PHE A 76 17.40 5.57 -15.95
N PRO A 77 17.29 4.37 -15.37
CA PRO A 77 16.50 3.30 -15.96
C PRO A 77 14.99 3.51 -15.78
N VAL A 78 14.26 3.11 -16.81
CA VAL A 78 12.81 2.91 -16.79
C VAL A 78 12.57 1.44 -17.05
N VAL A 79 11.94 0.76 -16.08
CA VAL A 79 11.65 -0.68 -16.15
C VAL A 79 10.18 -0.86 -16.47
N ILE A 80 9.86 -1.66 -17.47
CA ILE A 80 8.48 -2.05 -17.80
C ILE A 80 8.29 -3.49 -17.36
N THR A 81 7.22 -3.78 -16.62
CA THR A 81 6.88 -5.12 -16.17
C THR A 81 5.43 -5.48 -16.43
N PRO A 82 5.12 -6.69 -16.95
CA PRO A 82 3.76 -7.20 -17.07
C PRO A 82 3.34 -8.02 -15.85
N GLU A 83 4.25 -8.24 -14.90
CA GLU A 83 4.01 -9.13 -13.76
C GLU A 83 3.05 -8.53 -12.73
N GLU A 84 3.07 -7.20 -12.55
CA GLU A 84 2.12 -6.49 -11.72
C GLU A 84 0.86 -6.16 -12.49
N GLN A 85 -0.26 -6.73 -12.07
CA GLN A 85 -1.54 -6.59 -12.74
C GLN A 85 -2.49 -5.57 -12.07
N MET A 86 -2.02 -4.85 -11.07
CA MET A 86 -2.67 -3.66 -10.54
C MET A 86 -2.19 -2.44 -11.33
N PHE A 87 -3.14 -1.65 -11.83
CA PHE A 87 -2.77 -0.43 -12.55
C PHE A 87 -2.02 0.52 -11.61
N ASN A 88 -0.74 0.76 -11.91
CA ASN A 88 0.13 1.67 -11.17
C ASN A 88 1.45 1.85 -11.91
N ALA A 89 2.24 2.79 -11.41
CA ALA A 89 3.67 2.95 -11.67
C ALA A 89 4.30 3.57 -10.42
N TYR A 90 5.61 3.65 -10.35
CA TYR A 90 6.25 4.43 -9.31
C TYR A 90 7.64 4.91 -9.70
N PHE A 91 7.97 6.10 -9.23
CA PHE A 91 9.33 6.58 -9.17
C PHE A 91 9.98 6.16 -7.85
N SER A 92 11.20 5.72 -7.89
CA SER A 92 11.95 5.36 -6.69
C SER A 92 13.32 6.01 -6.73
N THR A 93 13.70 6.60 -5.63
CA THR A 93 15.09 7.01 -5.41
C THR A 93 15.95 5.84 -4.93
N GLY A 94 15.38 4.79 -4.35
CA GLY A 94 16.00 3.57 -3.87
C GLY A 94 17.52 3.69 -3.66
N TYR A 95 18.31 2.87 -4.35
CA TYR A 95 19.78 3.03 -4.40
C TYR A 95 20.20 4.03 -5.47
N TYR A 96 19.34 4.29 -6.44
CA TYR A 96 19.48 5.30 -7.51
C TYR A 96 18.11 5.56 -8.13
N ASN A 97 17.97 6.70 -8.83
CA ASN A 97 16.73 7.07 -9.47
C ASN A 97 16.30 6.05 -10.53
N ARG A 98 15.04 5.63 -10.47
CA ARG A 98 14.42 4.72 -11.45
C ARG A 98 12.91 4.93 -11.49
N ILE A 99 12.33 4.65 -12.63
CA ILE A 99 10.88 4.53 -12.81
C ILE A 99 10.55 3.07 -13.10
N VAL A 100 9.47 2.58 -12.51
CA VAL A 100 8.92 1.26 -12.81
C VAL A 100 7.49 1.44 -13.29
N MET A 101 7.22 0.91 -14.49
CA MET A 101 5.94 1.00 -15.17
C MET A 101 5.29 -0.38 -15.22
N TYR A 102 4.01 -0.46 -14.85
CA TYR A 102 3.25 -1.69 -14.97
C TYR A 102 2.50 -1.71 -16.30
N ALA A 103 2.81 -2.68 -17.14
CA ALA A 103 2.14 -2.88 -18.42
C ALA A 103 0.79 -3.57 -18.19
N THR A 104 -0.19 -2.84 -17.70
CA THR A 104 -1.53 -3.32 -17.36
C THR A 104 -2.60 -2.32 -17.79
N THR A 105 -3.85 -2.76 -17.79
CA THR A 105 -4.99 -1.91 -18.15
C THR A 105 -5.58 -1.26 -16.90
N PRO A 106 -6.05 0.02 -16.97
CA PRO A 106 -6.67 0.70 -15.85
C PRO A 106 -8.04 0.10 -15.51
N ASP A 107 -8.49 0.35 -14.29
CA ASP A 107 -9.88 0.16 -13.90
C ASP A 107 -10.74 1.34 -14.40
N GLU A 108 -12.08 1.17 -14.37
CA GLU A 108 -13.04 2.17 -14.84
C GLU A 108 -12.86 3.55 -14.18
N ASP A 109 -12.47 3.55 -12.89
CA ASP A 109 -12.27 4.78 -12.11
C ASP A 109 -10.93 5.50 -12.39
N PHE A 110 -10.00 4.88 -13.14
CA PHE A 110 -8.68 5.43 -13.48
C PHE A 110 -8.50 5.62 -14.98
N ASN A 111 -9.48 6.22 -15.63
CA ASN A 111 -9.54 6.23 -17.08
C ASN A 111 -9.63 7.66 -17.66
N GLU A 112 -8.81 8.58 -17.14
CA GLU A 112 -8.85 9.99 -17.46
C GLU A 112 -8.00 10.40 -18.67
N PHE A 113 -7.37 9.45 -19.36
CA PHE A 113 -6.45 9.75 -20.47
C PHE A 113 -6.77 8.94 -21.73
N SER A 114 -6.44 9.50 -22.90
CA SER A 114 -6.44 8.76 -24.17
C SER A 114 -5.29 7.77 -24.24
N GLU A 115 -4.07 8.20 -23.88
CA GLU A 115 -2.86 7.38 -23.84
C GLU A 115 -2.36 7.28 -22.38
N ILE A 116 -2.91 6.31 -21.66
CA ILE A 116 -2.72 6.22 -20.22
C ILE A 116 -1.29 5.82 -19.83
N PHE A 117 -0.61 4.98 -20.61
CA PHE A 117 0.73 4.51 -20.30
C PHE A 117 1.76 5.66 -20.34
N LEU A 118 1.68 6.50 -21.37
CA LEU A 118 2.52 7.69 -21.48
C LEU A 118 2.20 8.73 -20.41
N SER A 119 0.91 8.92 -20.12
CA SER A 119 0.49 9.87 -19.08
C SER A 119 0.96 9.44 -17.70
N THR A 120 0.90 8.15 -17.39
CA THR A 120 1.46 7.59 -16.15
C THR A 120 2.98 7.77 -16.11
N PHE A 121 3.68 7.58 -17.23
CA PHE A 121 5.12 7.87 -17.30
C PHE A 121 5.42 9.34 -17.04
N LYS A 122 4.66 10.28 -17.62
CA LYS A 122 4.79 11.72 -17.36
C LYS A 122 4.61 12.06 -15.87
N HIS A 123 3.67 11.39 -15.21
CA HIS A 123 3.46 11.49 -13.77
C HIS A 123 4.73 11.11 -12.99
N GLU A 124 5.26 9.91 -13.22
CA GLU A 124 6.45 9.43 -12.52
C GLU A 124 7.72 10.23 -12.88
N LEU A 125 7.81 10.69 -14.12
CA LEU A 125 8.90 11.56 -14.55
C LEU A 125 8.86 12.91 -13.82
N THR A 126 7.67 13.43 -13.50
CA THR A 126 7.53 14.67 -12.72
C THR A 126 8.06 14.47 -11.30
N HIS A 127 7.82 13.31 -10.67
CA HIS A 127 8.49 12.98 -9.41
C HIS A 127 10.01 12.95 -9.57
N ALA A 128 10.52 12.30 -10.61
CA ALA A 128 11.95 12.23 -10.86
C ALA A 128 12.56 13.63 -11.00
N PHE A 129 11.88 14.56 -11.68
CA PHE A 129 12.33 15.94 -11.81
C PHE A 129 12.30 16.69 -10.49
N THR A 130 11.15 16.71 -9.82
CA THR A 130 10.95 17.49 -8.60
C THR A 130 11.86 17.01 -7.47
N PHE A 131 12.15 15.71 -7.38
CA PHE A 131 13.07 15.15 -6.41
C PHE A 131 14.56 15.44 -6.72
N ASN A 132 14.88 15.81 -7.94
CA ASN A 132 16.25 16.06 -8.38
C ASN A 132 16.58 17.53 -8.69
N LEU A 133 15.73 18.47 -8.30
CA LEU A 133 16.00 19.91 -8.35
C LEU A 133 17.08 20.28 -7.32
N ARG A 134 18.34 20.18 -7.71
CA ARG A 134 19.48 20.31 -6.79
C ARG A 134 20.24 21.60 -7.02
N ASP A 135 20.61 22.28 -5.95
CA ASP A 135 21.60 23.37 -6.02
C ASP A 135 23.02 22.82 -6.25
N LYS A 136 23.99 23.72 -6.43
CA LYS A 136 25.39 23.35 -6.72
C LYS A 136 26.00 22.42 -5.66
N PHE A 137 25.65 22.62 -4.40
CA PHE A 137 26.15 21.77 -3.31
C PHE A 137 25.64 20.35 -3.45
N TRP A 138 24.32 20.17 -3.61
CA TRP A 138 23.70 18.86 -3.77
C TRP A 138 24.04 18.20 -5.10
N GLN A 139 24.33 18.99 -6.14
CA GLN A 139 24.85 18.46 -7.41
C GLN A 139 26.23 17.82 -7.22
N VAL A 140 27.16 18.54 -6.58
CA VAL A 140 28.50 17.99 -6.28
C VAL A 140 28.38 16.76 -5.37
N TYR A 141 27.52 16.84 -4.37
CA TYR A 141 27.25 15.71 -3.48
C TYR A 141 26.80 14.46 -4.27
N SER A 142 25.84 14.61 -5.18
CA SER A 142 25.33 13.47 -5.96
C SER A 142 26.33 12.90 -6.96
N ILE A 143 27.25 13.71 -7.48
CA ILE A 143 28.36 13.21 -8.31
C ILE A 143 29.30 12.34 -7.48
N MET A 144 29.55 12.71 -6.22
CA MET A 144 30.47 11.98 -5.34
C MET A 144 29.84 10.74 -4.70
N PHE A 145 28.59 10.81 -4.27
CA PHE A 145 27.96 9.83 -3.39
C PHE A 145 26.76 9.08 -4.04
N GLY A 146 26.37 9.47 -5.25
CA GLY A 146 25.20 8.91 -5.94
C GLY A 146 23.92 9.70 -5.72
N ASP A 147 22.81 9.18 -6.23
CA ASP A 147 21.54 9.89 -6.26
C ASP A 147 20.94 10.11 -4.87
N ASN A 148 21.32 9.32 -3.90
CA ASN A 148 20.82 9.36 -2.52
C ASN A 148 21.92 9.67 -1.49
N PRO A 149 21.55 10.28 -0.34
CA PRO A 149 20.23 10.85 -0.03
C PRO A 149 19.94 12.12 -0.83
N THR A 150 18.69 12.33 -1.20
CA THR A 150 18.24 13.60 -1.76
C THR A 150 17.69 14.48 -0.64
N PRO A 151 17.93 15.80 -0.66
CA PRO A 151 17.37 16.69 0.36
C PRO A 151 15.84 16.74 0.30
N THR A 152 15.26 16.48 -0.86
CA THR A 152 13.83 16.41 -1.13
C THR A 152 13.11 15.40 -0.25
N MET A 153 13.73 14.25 0.03
CA MET A 153 13.12 13.19 0.85
C MET A 153 12.67 13.64 2.24
N ILE A 154 13.24 14.73 2.74
CA ILE A 154 12.94 15.25 4.09
C ILE A 154 12.08 16.52 4.02
N ALA A 155 12.12 17.22 2.89
CA ALA A 155 11.67 18.60 2.80
C ALA A 155 10.24 18.78 2.25
N ILE A 156 9.69 17.80 1.54
CA ILE A 156 8.38 17.92 0.91
C ILE A 156 7.30 17.04 1.56
N THR A 157 6.05 17.40 1.32
CA THR A 157 4.89 16.60 1.71
C THR A 157 4.40 15.76 0.54
N SER A 158 3.66 14.67 0.82
CA SER A 158 3.02 13.86 -0.23
C SER A 158 2.11 14.72 -1.12
N GLY A 159 1.28 15.57 -0.50
CA GLY A 159 0.41 16.46 -1.27
C GLY A 159 1.17 17.42 -2.18
N MET A 160 2.34 17.91 -1.77
CA MET A 160 3.18 18.73 -2.64
C MET A 160 3.75 17.90 -3.80
N ALA A 161 4.22 16.67 -3.54
CA ALA A 161 4.77 15.79 -4.56
C ALA A 161 3.71 15.41 -5.59
N GLU A 162 2.58 14.89 -5.12
CA GLU A 162 1.50 14.40 -5.98
C GLU A 162 0.74 15.54 -6.67
N GLY A 163 0.61 16.70 -6.00
CA GLY A 163 0.01 17.87 -6.63
C GLY A 163 0.78 18.37 -7.85
N ALA A 164 2.10 18.27 -7.84
CA ALA A 164 2.91 18.63 -9.00
C ALA A 164 2.69 17.67 -10.17
N THR A 165 2.62 16.36 -9.89
CA THR A 165 2.43 15.33 -10.92
C THR A 165 1.04 15.41 -11.55
N VAL A 166 0.00 15.51 -10.72
CA VAL A 166 -1.40 15.64 -11.19
C VAL A 166 -1.59 16.91 -12.01
N SER A 167 -0.98 18.01 -11.57
CA SER A 167 -1.02 19.26 -12.33
C SER A 167 -0.30 19.16 -13.69
N TYR A 168 0.82 18.43 -13.75
CA TYR A 168 1.56 18.27 -15.00
C TYR A 168 0.92 17.27 -15.96
N GLU A 169 0.47 16.11 -15.49
CA GLU A 169 -0.20 15.11 -16.33
C GLU A 169 -1.47 15.66 -17.01
N SER A 170 -2.09 16.68 -16.40
CA SER A 170 -3.37 17.23 -16.86
C SER A 170 -3.24 18.46 -17.76
N LYS A 171 -2.05 18.85 -18.18
CA LYS A 171 -1.83 20.07 -19.00
C LYS A 171 -2.49 20.04 -20.38
N ASP A 172 -2.58 18.86 -20.95
CA ASP A 172 -3.04 18.69 -22.35
C ASP A 172 -4.59 18.60 -22.45
N GLY A 173 -5.31 18.93 -21.39
CA GLY A 173 -6.78 18.94 -21.37
C GLY A 173 -7.41 17.60 -21.01
N GLU A 174 -6.62 16.59 -20.73
CA GLU A 174 -7.01 15.30 -20.17
C GLU A 174 -6.57 15.20 -18.70
N GLY A 175 -6.78 14.06 -18.05
CA GLY A 175 -6.31 13.80 -16.71
C GLY A 175 -7.22 14.33 -15.60
N ARG A 176 -6.77 14.09 -14.36
CA ARG A 176 -7.60 14.26 -13.14
C ARG A 176 -8.16 15.66 -12.98
N ILE A 177 -7.38 16.71 -13.30
CA ILE A 177 -7.87 18.11 -13.18
C ILE A 177 -8.99 18.41 -14.19
N ASN A 178 -9.01 17.75 -15.32
CA ASN A 178 -10.03 17.96 -16.37
C ASN A 178 -11.22 17.02 -16.22
N ASN A 179 -11.15 16.04 -15.33
CA ASN A 179 -12.19 15.04 -15.12
C ASN A 179 -13.24 15.49 -14.09
N GLU A 180 -14.52 15.38 -14.45
CA GLU A 180 -15.62 15.85 -13.61
C GLU A 180 -15.85 14.94 -12.38
N TYR A 181 -15.56 13.65 -12.46
CA TYR A 181 -15.62 12.74 -11.29
C TYR A 181 -14.58 13.13 -10.25
N THR A 182 -13.41 13.55 -10.66
CA THR A 182 -12.38 14.10 -9.76
C THR A 182 -12.80 15.45 -9.18
N LYS A 183 -13.33 16.35 -10.01
CA LYS A 183 -13.85 17.67 -9.56
C LYS A 183 -14.99 17.53 -8.56
N HIS A 184 -15.78 16.46 -8.66
CA HIS A 184 -16.90 16.21 -7.76
C HIS A 184 -16.47 16.25 -6.29
N LEU A 185 -15.30 15.68 -5.95
CA LEU A 185 -14.79 15.65 -4.59
C LEU A 185 -14.61 17.04 -3.99
N LEU A 186 -13.99 17.97 -4.76
CA LEU A 186 -13.76 19.34 -4.32
C LEU A 186 -15.06 20.15 -4.29
N ARG A 187 -15.91 19.97 -5.30
CA ARG A 187 -17.24 20.62 -5.36
C ARG A 187 -18.08 20.22 -4.17
N GLN A 188 -18.14 18.92 -3.89
CA GLN A 188 -18.96 18.40 -2.79
C GLN A 188 -18.46 18.90 -1.44
N ALA A 189 -17.14 18.89 -1.21
CA ALA A 189 -16.55 19.46 0.00
C ALA A 189 -16.88 20.95 0.17
N LYS A 190 -16.92 21.71 -0.92
CA LYS A 190 -17.29 23.12 -0.90
C LYS A 190 -18.81 23.34 -0.66
N ILE A 191 -19.66 22.51 -1.26
CA ILE A 191 -21.13 22.56 -1.07
C ILE A 191 -21.49 22.30 0.39
N GLU A 192 -20.78 21.38 1.07
CA GLU A 192 -21.01 21.03 2.47
C GLU A 192 -20.31 21.97 3.47
N ASP A 193 -19.62 23.02 3.00
CA ASP A 193 -18.78 23.90 3.83
C ASP A 193 -17.72 23.12 4.65
N ASP A 194 -17.20 22.03 4.05
CA ASP A 194 -16.23 21.11 4.65
C ASP A 194 -14.94 21.01 3.81
N PHE A 195 -14.56 22.09 3.14
CA PHE A 195 -13.35 22.12 2.33
C PHE A 195 -12.13 21.95 3.24
N PRO A 196 -11.28 20.91 3.02
CA PRO A 196 -10.22 20.58 3.95
C PRO A 196 -9.15 21.68 3.98
N SER A 197 -8.47 21.83 5.11
CA SER A 197 -7.29 22.71 5.16
C SER A 197 -6.12 22.07 4.41
N TYR A 198 -5.16 22.87 3.96
CA TYR A 198 -3.94 22.35 3.32
C TYR A 198 -3.23 21.29 4.18
N ALA A 199 -3.24 21.44 5.50
CA ALA A 199 -2.64 20.47 6.41
C ALA A 199 -3.36 19.11 6.40
N ASP A 200 -4.67 19.11 6.22
CA ASP A 200 -5.47 17.87 6.19
C ASP A 200 -5.20 17.03 4.92
N VAL A 201 -4.86 17.68 3.80
CA VAL A 201 -4.57 17.04 2.52
C VAL A 201 -3.10 17.08 2.13
N SER A 202 -2.21 17.40 3.05
CA SER A 202 -0.78 17.45 2.76
C SER A 202 -0.11 16.08 2.80
N CYS A 203 -0.80 15.03 3.27
CA CYS A 203 -0.29 13.67 3.38
C CYS A 203 -1.38 12.62 3.22
N VAL A 204 -0.94 11.38 3.01
CA VAL A 204 -1.80 10.20 3.10
C VAL A 204 -2.37 10.14 4.53
N ALA A 205 -3.64 10.46 4.70
CA ALA A 205 -4.32 10.26 5.95
C ALA A 205 -4.98 8.88 5.97
N GLU A 206 -5.00 8.25 7.14
CA GLU A 206 -5.82 7.03 7.35
C GLU A 206 -7.30 7.38 7.58
N LYS A 207 -7.64 8.65 7.45
CA LYS A 207 -8.99 9.17 7.68
C LYS A 207 -9.79 9.09 6.37
N ASP A 208 -10.98 8.55 6.47
CA ASP A 208 -11.90 8.46 5.36
C ASP A 208 -12.64 9.80 5.08
N PRO A 209 -12.96 10.08 3.84
CA PRO A 209 -12.48 9.44 2.63
C PRO A 209 -10.99 9.69 2.50
N ASN A 210 -10.23 8.67 2.14
CA ASN A 210 -8.77 8.77 2.00
C ASN A 210 -8.41 10.18 1.58
N ALA A 211 -7.56 10.84 2.38
CA ALA A 211 -7.23 12.22 2.10
C ALA A 211 -6.92 12.33 0.63
N ASN A 212 -7.79 12.97 -0.09
CA ASN A 212 -7.71 13.19 -1.54
C ASN A 212 -6.57 14.16 -1.83
N PHE A 213 -5.38 13.81 -1.31
CA PHE A 213 -4.19 14.67 -1.38
C PHE A 213 -3.68 14.79 -2.81
N TYR A 214 -3.95 13.81 -3.68
CA TYR A 214 -3.72 13.92 -5.12
C TYR A 214 -4.59 15.00 -5.74
N GLU A 215 -5.88 14.90 -5.52
CA GLU A 215 -6.88 15.71 -6.17
C GLU A 215 -6.82 17.15 -5.69
N PHE A 216 -6.96 17.38 -4.39
CA PHE A 216 -6.94 18.73 -3.83
C PHE A 216 -5.64 19.48 -4.12
N ASN A 217 -4.49 18.82 -3.99
CA ASN A 217 -3.22 19.45 -4.30
C ASN A 217 -3.00 19.61 -5.81
N GLY A 218 -3.45 18.65 -6.63
CA GLY A 218 -3.40 18.76 -8.09
C GLY A 218 -4.07 20.04 -8.59
N PHE A 219 -5.32 20.27 -8.17
CA PHE A 219 -6.06 21.50 -8.49
C PHE A 219 -5.41 22.76 -7.92
N PHE A 220 -4.88 22.68 -6.68
CA PHE A 220 -4.20 23.82 -6.07
C PHE A 220 -2.90 24.18 -6.79
N HIS A 221 -2.11 23.18 -7.19
CA HIS A 221 -0.87 23.40 -7.93
C HIS A 221 -1.14 23.96 -9.33
N ASP A 222 -2.16 23.48 -10.02
CA ASP A 222 -2.62 24.03 -11.29
C ASP A 222 -3.09 25.49 -11.12
N TRP A 223 -3.88 25.76 -10.07
CA TRP A 223 -4.34 27.12 -9.75
C TRP A 223 -3.17 28.06 -9.47
N LEU A 224 -2.14 27.61 -8.74
CA LEU A 224 -0.93 28.40 -8.50
C LEU A 224 -0.18 28.72 -9.79
N GLN A 225 -0.05 27.75 -10.69
CA GLN A 225 0.63 27.92 -11.97
C GLN A 225 -0.11 28.90 -12.86
N LYS A 226 -1.44 28.82 -12.92
CA LYS A 226 -2.30 29.71 -13.72
C LYS A 226 -2.30 31.14 -13.19
N ASN A 227 -2.36 31.33 -11.87
CA ASN A 227 -2.49 32.66 -11.28
C ASN A 227 -1.14 33.39 -11.08
N TYR A 228 -0.05 32.65 -10.84
CA TYR A 228 1.25 33.25 -10.47
C TYR A 228 2.38 32.90 -11.43
N GLY A 229 2.15 31.99 -12.36
CA GLY A 229 3.09 31.56 -13.40
C GLY A 229 4.11 30.52 -12.96
N MET A 230 4.62 29.78 -13.93
CA MET A 230 5.55 28.66 -13.76
C MET A 230 6.88 29.04 -13.11
N LYS A 231 7.38 30.27 -13.35
CA LYS A 231 8.64 30.71 -12.77
C LYS A 231 8.60 30.77 -11.24
N LYS A 232 7.55 31.37 -10.67
CA LYS A 232 7.38 31.39 -9.19
C LYS A 232 7.13 29.98 -8.63
N TYR A 233 6.38 29.17 -9.37
CA TYR A 233 6.12 27.78 -9.00
C TYR A 233 7.43 26.97 -8.94
N GLY A 234 8.28 27.05 -9.97
CA GLY A 234 9.58 26.41 -9.99
C GLY A 234 10.53 26.93 -8.90
N GLU A 235 10.52 28.25 -8.62
CA GLU A 235 11.31 28.84 -7.53
C GLU A 235 10.86 28.32 -6.14
N TRP A 236 9.55 28.15 -5.90
CA TRP A 236 9.04 27.56 -4.67
C TRP A 236 9.56 26.14 -4.48
N TRP A 237 9.46 25.30 -5.53
CA TRP A 237 10.00 23.94 -5.53
C TRP A 237 11.50 23.92 -5.26
N TYR A 238 12.28 24.71 -5.99
CA TYR A 238 13.72 24.78 -5.83
C TYR A 238 14.14 25.15 -4.41
N ARG A 239 13.47 26.13 -3.80
CA ARG A 239 13.76 26.54 -2.41
C ARG A 239 13.42 25.47 -1.40
N GLN A 240 12.30 24.78 -1.61
CA GLN A 240 11.85 23.77 -0.70
C GLN A 240 12.75 22.52 -0.74
N VAL A 241 13.03 21.99 -1.92
CA VAL A 241 13.80 20.75 -2.05
C VAL A 241 15.29 20.93 -1.67
N ASN A 242 15.83 22.13 -1.74
CA ASN A 242 17.18 22.43 -1.29
C ASN A 242 17.26 22.87 0.18
N ILE A 243 16.18 22.68 0.93
CA ILE A 243 16.08 23.00 2.38
C ILE A 243 16.45 24.45 2.69
N GLN A 244 16.16 25.39 1.78
CA GLN A 244 16.32 26.82 2.03
C GLN A 244 15.22 27.37 2.98
N SER A 245 14.28 26.52 3.33
CA SER A 245 13.27 26.70 4.36
C SER A 245 12.97 25.39 5.08
N LEU A 246 12.74 25.45 6.38
CA LEU A 246 12.40 24.28 7.19
C LEU A 246 10.96 23.76 6.95
N THR A 247 10.10 24.59 6.36
CA THR A 247 8.70 24.24 6.12
C THR A 247 8.26 24.66 4.72
N VAL A 248 7.35 23.90 4.13
CA VAL A 248 6.75 24.19 2.82
C VAL A 248 6.12 25.59 2.80
N GLY A 249 5.38 25.96 3.86
CA GLY A 249 4.79 27.29 3.99
C GLY A 249 5.81 28.41 4.13
N GLY A 250 6.97 28.13 4.73
CA GLY A 250 8.07 29.09 4.84
C GLY A 250 8.71 29.38 3.49
N ALA A 251 8.96 28.35 2.67
CA ALA A 251 9.44 28.51 1.30
C ALA A 251 8.41 29.25 0.45
N PHE A 252 7.14 28.87 0.56
CA PHE A 252 6.02 29.51 -0.13
C PHE A 252 5.97 31.01 0.12
N LYS A 253 5.97 31.41 1.41
CA LYS A 253 5.93 32.84 1.80
C LYS A 253 7.11 33.64 1.24
N LYS A 254 8.30 33.04 1.16
CA LYS A 254 9.48 33.72 0.59
C LYS A 254 9.33 34.00 -0.90
N VAL A 255 8.64 33.14 -1.64
CA VAL A 255 8.47 33.26 -3.10
C VAL A 255 7.25 34.11 -3.45
N TYR A 256 6.11 33.83 -2.82
CA TYR A 256 4.85 34.47 -3.18
C TYR A 256 4.57 35.76 -2.40
N GLY A 257 5.22 35.97 -1.23
CA GLY A 257 5.05 37.14 -0.39
C GLY A 257 3.92 37.07 0.65
N PHE A 258 3.07 36.05 0.59
CA PHE A 258 1.97 35.81 1.52
C PHE A 258 1.96 34.36 2.02
N LYS A 259 1.07 34.03 2.95
CA LYS A 259 1.08 32.70 3.58
C LYS A 259 0.44 31.66 2.67
N LEU A 260 0.94 30.43 2.70
CA LEU A 260 0.35 29.28 2.01
C LEU A 260 -1.12 29.06 2.38
N LYS A 261 -1.48 29.24 3.65
CA LYS A 261 -2.87 29.14 4.11
C LYS A 261 -3.78 30.16 3.43
N ASP A 262 -3.28 31.37 3.18
CA ASP A 262 -4.08 32.43 2.56
C ASP A 262 -4.33 32.10 1.07
N ALA A 263 -3.29 31.56 0.38
CA ALA A 263 -3.43 31.05 -0.98
C ALA A 263 -4.43 29.90 -1.06
N TRP A 264 -4.36 28.96 -0.12
CA TRP A 264 -5.28 27.83 -0.06
C TRP A 264 -6.73 28.25 0.14
N ASN A 265 -6.98 29.19 1.05
CA ASN A 265 -8.31 29.74 1.28
C ASN A 265 -8.85 30.48 0.05
N GLN A 266 -7.99 31.23 -0.64
CA GLN A 266 -8.36 31.89 -1.90
C GLN A 266 -8.72 30.86 -2.98
N PHE A 267 -7.90 29.82 -3.17
CA PHE A 267 -8.19 28.71 -4.07
C PHE A 267 -9.54 28.06 -3.76
N ALA A 268 -9.81 27.75 -2.48
CA ALA A 268 -11.08 27.14 -2.07
C ALA A 268 -12.29 28.06 -2.35
N GLN A 269 -12.13 29.37 -2.18
CA GLN A 269 -13.17 30.35 -2.51
C GLN A 269 -13.43 30.45 -4.01
N GLU A 270 -12.38 30.46 -4.82
CA GLU A 270 -12.46 30.60 -6.27
C GLU A 270 -12.88 29.31 -7.00
N PHE A 271 -12.77 28.13 -6.32
CA PHE A 271 -13.14 26.87 -6.94
C PHE A 271 -14.62 26.85 -7.33
N GLU A 272 -14.93 26.62 -8.61
CA GLU A 272 -16.27 26.72 -9.16
C GLU A 272 -17.13 25.50 -8.81
N ILE A 273 -18.37 25.77 -8.41
CA ILE A 273 -19.44 24.78 -8.26
C ILE A 273 -20.57 25.11 -9.22
N PRO A 274 -21.18 24.11 -9.88
CA PRO A 274 -22.37 24.34 -10.70
C PRO A 274 -23.56 24.70 -9.83
N GLU A 275 -24.59 25.31 -10.42
CA GLU A 275 -25.85 25.51 -9.75
C GLU A 275 -26.45 24.17 -9.32
N ILE A 276 -26.78 24.06 -8.05
CA ILE A 276 -27.33 22.84 -7.44
C ILE A 276 -28.84 22.97 -7.38
N CYS A 277 -29.55 21.98 -7.90
CA CYS A 277 -30.99 21.88 -7.74
C CYS A 277 -31.39 21.63 -6.29
N ASP A 278 -32.50 22.20 -5.86
CA ASP A 278 -33.04 22.08 -4.50
C ASP A 278 -33.75 20.73 -4.23
N ASP A 279 -33.34 19.68 -4.95
CA ASP A 279 -33.76 18.32 -4.71
C ASP A 279 -32.92 17.71 -3.59
N SER A 280 -33.26 18.03 -2.37
CA SER A 280 -32.59 17.53 -1.19
C SER A 280 -33.38 16.41 -0.51
N VAL A 281 -32.71 15.65 0.31
CA VAL A 281 -33.38 14.68 1.22
C VAL A 281 -34.39 15.39 2.11
N GLU A 282 -34.10 16.63 2.50
CA GLU A 282 -34.98 17.48 3.33
C GLU A 282 -36.30 17.81 2.65
N ASN A 283 -36.34 17.91 1.31
CA ASN A 283 -37.53 18.16 0.54
C ASN A 283 -38.37 16.90 0.25
N GLY A 284 -37.93 15.73 0.71
CA GLY A 284 -38.64 14.46 0.56
C GLY A 284 -38.63 13.84 -0.84
N LYS A 285 -37.98 14.50 -1.82
CA LYS A 285 -37.84 13.96 -3.18
C LYS A 285 -36.75 12.89 -3.29
N ILE A 286 -35.78 12.93 -2.40
CA ILE A 286 -34.71 11.96 -2.26
C ILE A 286 -34.86 11.30 -0.88
N GLN A 287 -34.81 10.00 -0.83
CA GLN A 287 -34.97 9.24 0.41
C GLN A 287 -33.80 8.29 0.62
N ASP A 288 -33.40 8.12 1.88
CA ASP A 288 -32.46 7.06 2.24
C ASP A 288 -33.06 5.69 1.95
N LEU A 289 -32.41 4.92 1.09
CA LEU A 289 -32.79 3.54 0.85
C LEU A 289 -32.34 2.64 2.00
N PHE A 290 -31.20 2.97 2.61
CA PHE A 290 -30.64 2.20 3.68
C PHE A 290 -29.87 3.12 4.63
N THR A 291 -30.27 3.15 5.89
CA THR A 291 -29.52 3.82 6.96
C THR A 291 -28.83 2.74 7.80
N PRO A 292 -27.49 2.71 7.80
CA PRO A 292 -26.78 1.76 8.65
C PRO A 292 -27.05 2.04 10.12
N ASP A 293 -27.10 0.96 10.93
CA ASP A 293 -27.25 1.07 12.38
C ASP A 293 -26.28 2.13 12.95
N SER A 294 -26.86 3.19 13.48
CA SER A 294 -26.14 4.31 14.12
C SER A 294 -25.48 3.91 15.45
N ASN A 295 -25.62 2.65 15.87
CA ASN A 295 -25.16 2.14 17.16
C ASN A 295 -23.67 1.84 17.25
N VAL A 296 -22.87 2.16 16.24
CA VAL A 296 -21.46 1.83 16.22
C VAL A 296 -20.62 3.06 15.93
N TYR A 297 -20.18 3.67 17.00
CA TYR A 297 -19.19 4.76 17.06
C TYR A 297 -19.60 6.13 16.54
N SER A 298 -19.47 7.04 17.47
CA SER A 298 -19.55 8.49 17.38
C SER A 298 -19.24 9.11 16.03
N LYS A 299 -19.88 10.22 15.76
CA LYS A 299 -19.68 11.17 14.66
C LYS A 299 -18.21 11.58 14.37
N GLU A 300 -17.27 11.17 15.23
CA GLU A 300 -15.85 11.53 15.10
C GLU A 300 -14.99 10.46 14.39
N ASN A 301 -15.45 9.22 14.29
CA ASN A 301 -14.77 8.14 13.57
C ASN A 301 -15.71 7.52 12.54
N SER A 302 -16.27 8.33 11.70
CA SER A 302 -16.97 7.88 10.51
C SER A 302 -15.96 7.34 9.48
N SER A 303 -15.26 6.25 9.80
CA SER A 303 -14.68 5.42 8.78
C SER A 303 -15.84 4.88 7.94
N GLY A 304 -16.32 5.73 7.11
CA GLY A 304 -17.46 5.98 6.31
C GLY A 304 -18.37 4.83 6.00
N ASN A 305 -19.54 5.19 5.75
CA ASN A 305 -20.49 4.42 4.99
C ASN A 305 -20.07 4.49 3.51
N TYR A 306 -19.00 3.75 3.12
CA TYR A 306 -18.59 3.69 1.71
C TYR A 306 -19.29 2.52 1.04
N PHE A 307 -20.18 2.84 0.14
CA PHE A 307 -20.92 1.91 -0.69
C PHE A 307 -20.31 1.89 -2.08
N TYR A 308 -20.24 0.69 -2.70
CA TYR A 308 -19.75 0.50 -4.06
C TYR A 308 -20.52 -0.63 -4.75
N PHE A 309 -20.44 -0.69 -6.06
CA PHE A 309 -20.94 -1.79 -6.89
C PHE A 309 -22.42 -2.09 -6.68
N LEU A 310 -23.23 -1.02 -6.59
CA LEU A 310 -24.67 -1.15 -6.50
C LEU A 310 -25.22 -1.83 -7.75
N THR A 311 -26.01 -2.88 -7.58
CA THR A 311 -26.62 -3.62 -8.68
C THR A 311 -28.04 -4.03 -8.29
N ASN A 312 -29.00 -3.82 -9.18
CA ASN A 312 -30.35 -4.37 -9.05
C ASN A 312 -30.47 -5.67 -9.85
N THR A 313 -31.17 -6.64 -9.30
CA THR A 313 -31.42 -7.94 -9.88
C THR A 313 -32.88 -8.29 -9.75
N GLN A 314 -33.31 -9.41 -10.34
CA GLN A 314 -34.69 -9.89 -10.18
C GLN A 314 -35.09 -10.16 -8.73
N LYS A 315 -34.09 -10.47 -7.84
CA LYS A 315 -34.33 -10.76 -6.41
C LYS A 315 -34.32 -9.52 -5.54
N GLY A 316 -33.60 -8.47 -5.93
CA GLY A 316 -33.42 -7.26 -5.14
C GLY A 316 -32.05 -6.63 -5.39
N ILE A 317 -31.64 -5.77 -4.47
CA ILE A 317 -30.46 -4.92 -4.60
C ILE A 317 -29.28 -5.52 -3.84
N TYR A 318 -28.15 -5.57 -4.52
CA TYR A 318 -26.84 -5.91 -3.94
C TYR A 318 -25.93 -4.70 -3.93
N PHE A 319 -25.12 -4.60 -2.90
CA PHE A 319 -24.05 -3.60 -2.80
C PHE A 319 -22.89 -4.10 -1.94
N TYR A 320 -21.74 -3.49 -2.15
CA TYR A 320 -20.55 -3.76 -1.36
C TYR A 320 -20.35 -2.66 -0.32
N LYS A 321 -19.99 -3.06 0.91
CA LYS A 321 -19.61 -2.16 1.99
C LYS A 321 -18.60 -2.82 2.90
N ARG A 322 -17.44 -2.19 3.09
CA ARG A 322 -16.41 -2.58 4.08
C ARG A 322 -16.04 -4.07 4.08
N GLY A 323 -15.71 -4.63 2.94
CA GLY A 323 -15.30 -6.03 2.86
C GLY A 323 -16.43 -7.04 2.84
N TYR A 324 -17.68 -6.58 2.71
CA TYR A 324 -18.83 -7.47 2.66
C TYR A 324 -19.80 -7.10 1.53
N ILE A 325 -20.40 -8.11 0.93
CA ILE A 325 -21.57 -7.97 0.06
C ILE A 325 -22.82 -7.98 0.92
N TYR A 326 -23.72 -7.04 0.68
CA TYR A 326 -25.04 -6.93 1.32
C TYR A 326 -26.13 -7.11 0.28
N PHE A 327 -27.31 -7.49 0.75
CA PHE A 327 -28.50 -7.70 -0.05
C PHE A 327 -29.73 -7.10 0.63
N ILE A 328 -30.55 -6.39 -0.15
CA ILE A 328 -31.89 -5.93 0.22
C ILE A 328 -32.88 -6.66 -0.69
N ASP A 329 -33.83 -7.38 -0.09
CA ASP A 329 -34.85 -8.11 -0.82
C ASP A 329 -35.79 -7.13 -1.55
N LYS A 330 -36.22 -7.51 -2.75
CA LYS A 330 -37.12 -6.69 -3.55
C LYS A 330 -38.42 -6.36 -2.79
N ASN A 331 -38.95 -7.30 -2.00
CA ASN A 331 -40.17 -7.12 -1.21
C ASN A 331 -39.98 -6.16 -0.03
N ASP A 332 -38.73 -5.96 0.42
CA ASP A 332 -38.38 -5.07 1.53
C ASP A 332 -38.18 -3.61 1.08
N LEU A 333 -38.10 -3.34 -0.23
CA LEU A 333 -37.82 -1.99 -0.76
C LEU A 333 -38.92 -0.96 -0.51
N GLU A 334 -40.16 -1.43 -0.26
CA GLU A 334 -41.32 -0.59 0.05
C GLU A 334 -41.53 -0.40 1.57
N ASN A 335 -40.79 -1.13 2.40
CA ASN A 335 -40.90 -1.03 3.85
C ASN A 335 -40.31 0.27 4.39
N SER A 336 -40.89 0.76 5.47
CA SER A 336 -40.41 1.97 6.17
C SER A 336 -39.04 1.77 6.84
N GLU A 337 -38.70 0.53 7.20
CA GLU A 337 -37.40 0.14 7.74
C GLU A 337 -36.80 -0.97 6.88
N ILE A 338 -35.82 -0.61 6.06
CA ILE A 338 -35.14 -1.55 5.17
C ILE A 338 -33.96 -2.17 5.90
N GLN A 339 -33.92 -3.51 5.94
CA GLN A 339 -32.81 -4.26 6.54
C GLN A 339 -31.97 -4.92 5.45
N ALA A 340 -30.68 -4.60 5.40
CA ALA A 340 -29.75 -5.25 4.51
C ALA A 340 -29.12 -6.49 5.15
N LYS A 341 -29.22 -7.62 4.45
CA LYS A 341 -28.64 -8.91 4.86
C LYS A 341 -27.21 -9.03 4.39
N LYS A 342 -26.27 -9.38 5.27
CA LYS A 342 -24.89 -9.67 4.91
C LYS A 342 -24.81 -11.04 4.23
N ILE A 343 -24.25 -11.08 3.01
CA ILE A 343 -24.16 -12.30 2.19
C ILE A 343 -22.82 -13.00 2.40
N CYS A 344 -21.72 -12.34 2.08
CA CYS A 344 -20.37 -12.91 2.23
C CYS A 344 -19.32 -11.82 2.42
N SER A 345 -18.15 -12.23 2.92
CA SER A 345 -16.98 -11.35 2.97
C SER A 345 -16.12 -11.49 1.71
N VAL A 346 -15.62 -10.37 1.22
CA VAL A 346 -14.71 -10.26 0.08
C VAL A 346 -13.62 -9.27 0.40
N SER A 347 -12.42 -9.48 -0.14
CA SER A 347 -11.26 -8.61 0.11
C SER A 347 -10.52 -8.33 -1.19
N ASN A 348 -9.79 -7.22 -1.22
CA ASN A 348 -8.97 -6.79 -2.35
C ASN A 348 -9.77 -6.72 -3.66
N VAL A 349 -11.02 -6.32 -3.57
CA VAL A 349 -11.96 -6.28 -4.69
C VAL A 349 -11.63 -5.08 -5.58
N SER A 350 -11.55 -5.31 -6.89
CA SER A 350 -11.56 -4.25 -7.89
C SER A 350 -12.95 -4.05 -8.53
N ASN A 351 -13.75 -5.12 -8.66
CA ASN A 351 -15.11 -5.02 -9.18
C ASN A 351 -16.00 -6.16 -8.68
N ILE A 352 -17.31 -5.91 -8.58
CA ILE A 352 -18.34 -6.92 -8.31
C ILE A 352 -19.51 -6.69 -9.24
N ARG A 353 -19.90 -7.72 -9.97
CA ARG A 353 -21.10 -7.75 -10.81
C ARG A 353 -22.00 -8.91 -10.39
N PHE A 354 -23.28 -8.79 -10.66
CA PHE A 354 -24.27 -9.81 -10.32
C PHE A 354 -25.00 -10.28 -11.58
N SER A 355 -25.27 -11.58 -11.64
CA SER A 355 -26.18 -12.11 -12.68
C SER A 355 -27.57 -11.49 -12.52
N ASN A 356 -28.27 -11.23 -13.62
CA ASN A 356 -29.61 -10.61 -13.60
C ASN A 356 -30.61 -11.35 -12.72
N ASP A 357 -30.49 -12.69 -12.65
CA ASP A 357 -31.35 -13.52 -11.82
C ASP A 357 -30.98 -13.50 -10.33
N GLY A 358 -29.89 -12.81 -9.96
CA GLY A 358 -29.41 -12.67 -8.58
C GLY A 358 -28.92 -13.99 -7.95
N ASN A 359 -28.47 -14.97 -8.76
CA ASN A 359 -27.97 -16.23 -8.26
C ASN A 359 -26.47 -16.22 -8.00
N PHE A 360 -25.74 -15.43 -8.74
CA PHE A 360 -24.29 -15.39 -8.71
C PHE A 360 -23.75 -13.97 -8.59
N ALA A 361 -22.62 -13.83 -7.87
CA ALA A 361 -21.79 -12.65 -7.91
C ALA A 361 -20.46 -12.99 -8.61
N VAL A 362 -20.07 -12.20 -9.58
CA VAL A 362 -18.76 -12.24 -10.22
C VAL A 362 -17.87 -11.24 -9.53
N ILE A 363 -16.79 -11.69 -8.92
CA ILE A 363 -15.90 -10.88 -8.09
C ILE A 363 -14.53 -10.84 -8.76
N THR A 364 -14.15 -9.66 -9.24
CA THR A 364 -12.78 -9.39 -9.70
C THR A 364 -11.98 -8.85 -8.52
N TYR A 365 -10.83 -9.44 -8.27
CA TYR A 365 -10.03 -9.11 -7.08
C TYR A 365 -8.53 -9.20 -7.37
N TYR A 366 -7.75 -8.47 -6.55
CA TYR A 366 -6.30 -8.56 -6.53
C TYR A 366 -5.84 -9.69 -5.61
N ASP A 367 -5.16 -10.67 -6.19
CA ASP A 367 -4.51 -11.74 -5.43
C ASP A 367 -3.11 -11.27 -5.01
N LEU A 368 -3.02 -10.83 -3.76
CA LEU A 368 -1.78 -10.38 -3.13
C LEU A 368 -0.94 -11.54 -2.56
N ASN A 369 -1.32 -12.79 -2.84
CA ASN A 369 -0.63 -13.97 -2.33
C ASN A 369 0.47 -14.48 -3.27
N ALA A 370 0.65 -13.84 -4.41
CA ALA A 370 1.75 -14.06 -5.33
C ALA A 370 2.88 -13.05 -5.06
N PRO A 371 4.12 -13.31 -5.46
CA PRO A 371 5.22 -12.33 -5.34
C PRO A 371 4.90 -11.00 -6.02
N THR A 372 4.09 -11.05 -7.06
CA THR A 372 3.51 -9.92 -7.77
C THR A 372 1.99 -9.97 -7.70
N THR A 373 1.36 -8.81 -7.71
CA THR A 373 -0.10 -8.71 -7.64
C THR A 373 -0.74 -9.28 -8.90
N LYS A 374 -1.62 -10.25 -8.76
CA LYS A 374 -2.36 -10.84 -9.88
C LYS A 374 -3.83 -10.47 -9.81
N ARG A 375 -4.42 -10.08 -10.94
CA ARG A 375 -5.84 -9.77 -11.06
C ARG A 375 -6.61 -11.02 -11.49
N LYS A 376 -7.52 -11.47 -10.66
CA LYS A 376 -8.27 -12.73 -10.81
C LYS A 376 -9.76 -12.51 -10.68
N ILE A 377 -10.50 -13.49 -11.12
CA ILE A 377 -11.95 -13.53 -11.00
C ILE A 377 -12.42 -14.75 -10.21
N SER A 378 -13.51 -14.63 -9.49
CA SER A 378 -14.22 -15.74 -8.87
C SER A 378 -15.72 -15.55 -8.99
N ILE A 379 -16.44 -16.67 -9.06
CA ILE A 379 -17.90 -16.67 -9.07
C ILE A 379 -18.39 -17.16 -7.72
N TYR A 380 -19.17 -16.34 -7.04
CA TYR A 380 -19.79 -16.68 -5.77
C TYR A 380 -21.23 -17.10 -6.00
N ASP A 381 -21.53 -18.39 -5.73
CA ASP A 381 -22.87 -18.93 -5.71
C ASP A 381 -23.58 -18.47 -4.43
N ILE A 382 -24.57 -17.61 -4.59
CA ILE A 382 -25.25 -16.93 -3.47
C ILE A 382 -26.12 -17.93 -2.70
N GLN A 383 -26.80 -18.84 -3.41
CA GLN A 383 -27.68 -19.83 -2.81
C GLN A 383 -26.91 -20.87 -2.01
N ASN A 384 -25.88 -21.44 -2.62
CA ASN A 384 -25.05 -22.48 -1.99
C ASN A 384 -23.93 -21.91 -1.10
N LYS A 385 -23.77 -20.59 -1.03
CA LYS A 385 -22.73 -19.87 -0.28
C LYS A 385 -21.31 -20.36 -0.62
N LYS A 386 -21.05 -20.60 -1.88
CA LYS A 386 -19.82 -21.20 -2.34
C LYS A 386 -19.08 -20.28 -3.30
N ASN A 387 -17.79 -20.05 -3.02
CA ASN A 387 -16.91 -19.32 -3.92
C ASN A 387 -16.17 -20.27 -4.85
N ILE A 388 -16.31 -20.08 -6.16
CA ILE A 388 -15.67 -20.85 -7.21
C ILE A 388 -14.54 -19.96 -7.77
N ARG A 389 -13.30 -20.33 -7.49
CA ARG A 389 -12.12 -19.63 -7.99
C ARG A 389 -11.80 -20.10 -9.40
N ILE A 390 -11.55 -19.15 -10.28
CA ILE A 390 -11.10 -19.39 -11.65
C ILE A 390 -9.57 -19.35 -11.63
N ASN A 391 -8.95 -20.41 -12.13
CA ASN A 391 -7.49 -20.51 -12.19
C ASN A 391 -6.93 -19.83 -13.45
N LYS A 392 -7.28 -18.56 -13.62
CA LYS A 392 -6.73 -17.64 -14.63
C LYS A 392 -6.42 -16.32 -13.95
N ASP A 393 -5.42 -15.64 -14.40
CA ASP A 393 -5.09 -14.27 -14.00
C ASP A 393 -5.13 -13.32 -15.21
N ALA A 394 -4.75 -12.07 -15.01
CA ALA A 394 -4.83 -11.01 -16.00
C ALA A 394 -6.26 -10.82 -16.55
N ILE A 395 -7.23 -10.86 -15.67
CA ILE A 395 -8.65 -10.68 -15.99
C ILE A 395 -9.14 -9.39 -15.35
N LYS A 396 -9.73 -8.54 -16.16
CA LYS A 396 -10.33 -7.29 -15.71
C LYS A 396 -11.81 -7.31 -16.01
N ASP A 397 -12.60 -6.84 -15.08
CA ASP A 397 -14.05 -6.74 -15.15
C ASP A 397 -14.71 -7.99 -15.74
N GLY A 398 -15.79 -8.42 -15.22
CA GLY A 398 -16.48 -9.58 -15.77
C GLY A 398 -17.88 -9.72 -15.23
N ASN A 399 -18.77 -10.33 -16.02
CA ASN A 399 -20.13 -10.62 -15.60
C ASN A 399 -20.62 -11.95 -16.20
N LEU A 400 -21.66 -12.51 -15.59
CA LEU A 400 -22.37 -13.65 -16.12
C LEU A 400 -23.56 -13.20 -16.96
N ILE A 401 -23.65 -13.71 -18.18
CA ILE A 401 -24.81 -13.59 -19.05
C ILE A 401 -25.52 -14.93 -19.17
N LYS A 402 -26.81 -14.91 -19.48
CA LYS A 402 -27.62 -16.11 -19.57
C LYS A 402 -28.21 -16.28 -20.95
N LYS A 403 -27.95 -17.43 -21.60
CA LYS A 403 -28.50 -17.82 -22.90
C LYS A 403 -29.06 -19.24 -22.79
N ASP A 404 -30.32 -19.46 -23.18
CA ASP A 404 -30.97 -20.75 -23.22
C ASP A 404 -30.86 -21.57 -21.90
N GLY A 405 -30.86 -20.86 -20.76
CA GLY A 405 -30.77 -21.48 -19.43
C GLY A 405 -29.33 -21.73 -18.97
N GLU A 406 -28.33 -21.58 -19.83
CA GLU A 406 -26.90 -21.73 -19.52
C GLU A 406 -26.23 -20.39 -19.22
N TYR A 407 -25.14 -20.43 -18.44
CA TYR A 407 -24.37 -19.23 -18.08
C TYR A 407 -23.10 -19.15 -18.90
N TYR A 408 -22.75 -17.92 -19.27
CA TYR A 408 -21.51 -17.56 -19.93
C TYR A 408 -20.83 -16.43 -19.16
N LEU A 409 -19.52 -16.55 -18.96
CA LEU A 409 -18.69 -15.51 -18.34
C LEU A 409 -18.14 -14.63 -19.43
N VAL A 410 -18.51 -13.34 -19.41
CA VAL A 410 -17.94 -12.30 -20.26
C VAL A 410 -16.91 -11.53 -19.44
N TYR A 411 -15.72 -11.28 -19.98
CA TYR A 411 -14.66 -10.57 -19.28
C TYR A 411 -13.61 -10.00 -20.25
N THR A 412 -12.80 -9.07 -19.74
CA THR A 412 -11.61 -8.59 -20.45
C THR A 412 -10.38 -9.40 -20.03
N ASP A 413 -9.71 -10.02 -20.99
CA ASP A 413 -8.45 -10.74 -20.84
C ASP A 413 -7.29 -9.85 -21.33
N PHE A 414 -6.33 -9.56 -20.46
CA PHE A 414 -5.10 -8.81 -20.78
C PHE A 414 -3.83 -9.60 -20.48
N SER A 415 -3.90 -10.91 -20.59
CA SER A 415 -2.76 -11.82 -20.38
C SER A 415 -1.69 -11.71 -21.47
N SER A 416 -1.98 -11.01 -22.54
CA SER A 416 -1.05 -10.66 -23.62
C SER A 416 -1.22 -9.19 -24.00
N PHE A 417 -0.33 -8.66 -24.84
CA PHE A 417 -0.49 -7.31 -25.39
C PHE A 417 -1.75 -7.17 -26.27
N ASN A 418 -2.33 -8.25 -26.75
CA ASN A 418 -3.65 -8.29 -27.38
C ASN A 418 -4.71 -8.39 -26.28
N VAL A 419 -5.23 -7.26 -25.84
CA VAL A 419 -6.36 -7.23 -24.90
C VAL A 419 -7.61 -7.70 -25.62
N LYS A 420 -8.37 -8.61 -24.99
CA LYS A 420 -9.53 -9.25 -25.62
C LYS A 420 -10.76 -9.21 -24.73
N ILE A 421 -11.92 -9.02 -25.33
CA ILE A 421 -13.19 -9.42 -24.73
C ILE A 421 -13.33 -10.93 -24.97
N LYS A 422 -13.62 -11.71 -23.94
CA LYS A 422 -13.83 -13.16 -24.02
C LYS A 422 -15.19 -13.55 -23.49
N VAL A 423 -15.79 -14.54 -24.13
CA VAL A 423 -17.01 -15.20 -23.71
C VAL A 423 -16.70 -16.68 -23.50
N ASP A 424 -16.75 -17.13 -22.27
CA ASP A 424 -16.52 -18.52 -21.88
C ASP A 424 -17.83 -19.12 -21.34
N LYS A 425 -18.25 -20.29 -21.87
CA LYS A 425 -19.35 -21.06 -21.28
C LYS A 425 -18.95 -21.60 -19.92
N VAL A 426 -19.84 -21.49 -18.94
CA VAL A 426 -19.61 -21.92 -17.55
C VAL A 426 -20.32 -23.26 -17.30
N ASP A 427 -19.56 -24.27 -16.96
CA ASP A 427 -20.11 -25.56 -16.53
C ASP A 427 -19.91 -25.79 -15.03
N PHE A 428 -20.91 -25.48 -14.23
CA PHE A 428 -20.88 -25.62 -12.77
C PHE A 428 -20.76 -27.08 -12.30
N SER A 429 -21.02 -28.05 -13.15
CA SER A 429 -20.92 -29.49 -12.85
C SER A 429 -19.49 -30.02 -13.00
N ASN A 430 -18.71 -29.43 -13.87
CA ASN A 430 -17.38 -29.90 -14.27
C ASN A 430 -16.24 -29.05 -13.66
N LYS A 431 -15.66 -29.52 -12.56
CA LYS A 431 -14.56 -28.82 -11.91
C LYS A 431 -13.26 -28.74 -12.72
N LYS A 432 -13.04 -29.64 -13.67
CA LYS A 432 -11.80 -29.69 -14.48
C LYS A 432 -11.89 -28.78 -15.70
N ASN A 433 -13.05 -28.75 -16.36
CA ASN A 433 -13.32 -27.92 -17.52
C ASN A 433 -14.47 -26.94 -17.17
N PHE A 434 -14.24 -26.13 -16.17
CA PHE A 434 -15.23 -25.18 -15.65
C PHE A 434 -15.59 -24.09 -16.67
N LEU A 435 -14.60 -23.63 -17.44
CA LEU A 435 -14.75 -22.65 -18.51
C LEU A 435 -14.38 -23.26 -19.85
N THR A 436 -15.21 -23.02 -20.85
CA THR A 436 -14.92 -23.38 -22.25
C THR A 436 -15.08 -22.15 -23.10
N ASN A 437 -14.02 -21.77 -23.80
CA ASN A 437 -14.06 -20.59 -24.68
C ASN A 437 -15.06 -20.78 -25.80
N VAL A 438 -15.92 -19.78 -26.02
CA VAL A 438 -16.93 -19.75 -27.08
C VAL A 438 -16.52 -18.77 -28.16
N SER A 439 -16.15 -17.55 -27.74
CA SER A 439 -15.79 -16.47 -28.66
C SER A 439 -14.85 -15.49 -28.01
N GLU A 440 -14.13 -14.74 -28.83
CA GLU A 440 -13.27 -13.65 -28.38
C GLU A 440 -13.21 -12.54 -29.42
N LYS A 441 -12.91 -11.31 -28.95
CA LYS A 441 -12.74 -10.14 -29.79
C LYS A 441 -11.55 -9.32 -29.30
N VAL A 442 -10.63 -8.99 -30.19
CA VAL A 442 -9.46 -8.17 -29.88
C VAL A 442 -9.87 -6.70 -29.81
N LEU A 443 -9.45 -6.03 -28.75
CA LEU A 443 -9.53 -4.57 -28.63
C LEU A 443 -8.31 -3.94 -29.32
N ASN A 444 -8.57 -2.91 -30.12
CA ASN A 444 -7.48 -2.15 -30.72
C ASN A 444 -6.73 -1.32 -29.68
N THR A 445 -5.59 -0.77 -30.04
CA THR A 445 -4.78 0.09 -29.17
C THR A 445 -5.65 1.28 -28.70
N GLU A 446 -5.49 1.67 -27.43
CA GLU A 446 -6.24 2.79 -26.81
C GLU A 446 -7.76 2.51 -26.62
N VAL A 447 -8.23 1.29 -26.87
CA VAL A 447 -9.61 0.87 -26.63
C VAL A 447 -9.71 0.11 -25.33
N ASN A 448 -10.69 0.45 -24.50
CA ASN A 448 -10.98 -0.19 -23.23
C ASN A 448 -12.47 -0.53 -23.12
N ALA A 449 -12.78 -1.68 -22.54
CA ALA A 449 -14.13 -2.12 -22.27
C ALA A 449 -14.38 -2.24 -20.77
N TYR A 450 -15.50 -1.73 -20.29
CA TYR A 450 -15.86 -1.66 -18.88
C TYR A 450 -17.32 -1.97 -18.65
N SER A 451 -17.68 -2.31 -17.42
CA SER A 451 -19.07 -2.35 -16.94
C SER A 451 -19.94 -3.33 -17.71
N TYR A 452 -19.51 -4.58 -17.89
CA TYR A 452 -20.32 -5.61 -18.58
C TYR A 452 -21.64 -5.90 -17.85
N VAL A 453 -22.76 -5.87 -18.59
CA VAL A 453 -24.11 -6.18 -18.10
C VAL A 453 -24.84 -7.13 -19.04
N ASP A 454 -25.58 -8.07 -18.48
CA ASP A 454 -26.48 -8.97 -19.21
C ASP A 454 -27.74 -8.22 -19.62
N VAL A 455 -28.01 -8.07 -20.91
CA VAL A 455 -29.23 -7.41 -21.43
C VAL A 455 -30.29 -8.40 -21.91
N GLY A 456 -30.06 -9.69 -21.63
CA GLY A 456 -30.97 -10.78 -21.98
C GLY A 456 -30.74 -11.35 -23.38
N GLY A 457 -31.34 -12.50 -23.62
CA GLY A 457 -31.25 -13.18 -24.92
C GLY A 457 -29.87 -13.70 -25.30
N GLY A 458 -28.92 -13.73 -24.35
CA GLY A 458 -27.54 -14.05 -24.63
C GLY A 458 -26.71 -12.85 -25.11
N ASN A 459 -27.27 -11.65 -25.03
CA ASN A 459 -26.57 -10.42 -25.38
C ASN A 459 -26.04 -9.73 -24.11
N PHE A 460 -24.97 -8.98 -24.26
CA PHE A 460 -24.39 -8.17 -23.19
C PHE A 460 -24.05 -6.77 -23.68
N ALA A 461 -24.21 -5.80 -22.80
CA ALA A 461 -23.76 -4.42 -23.05
C ALA A 461 -22.53 -4.09 -22.21
N PHE A 462 -21.74 -3.15 -22.68
CA PHE A 462 -20.58 -2.62 -21.97
C PHE A 462 -20.28 -1.18 -22.41
N ILE A 463 -19.53 -0.48 -21.60
CA ILE A 463 -18.99 0.84 -21.96
C ILE A 463 -17.72 0.62 -22.77
N ASN A 464 -17.72 1.10 -24.01
CA ASN A 464 -16.56 1.19 -24.87
C ASN A 464 -15.95 2.59 -24.74
N LYS A 465 -14.66 2.64 -24.42
CA LYS A 465 -13.87 3.86 -24.45
C LYS A 465 -12.76 3.74 -25.48
N SER A 466 -12.84 4.55 -26.51
CA SER A 466 -11.81 4.70 -27.55
C SER A 466 -11.19 6.09 -27.42
N LYS A 467 -9.94 6.17 -26.98
CA LYS A 467 -9.30 7.43 -26.54
C LYS A 467 -10.14 8.10 -25.44
N MET A 468 -10.68 9.29 -25.72
CA MET A 468 -11.59 10.03 -24.82
C MET A 468 -13.04 10.01 -25.27
N ASN A 469 -13.39 9.19 -26.26
CA ASN A 469 -14.75 9.01 -26.72
C ASN A 469 -15.37 7.78 -26.08
N TYR A 470 -16.60 7.91 -25.63
CA TYR A 470 -17.34 6.83 -24.99
C TYR A 470 -18.54 6.46 -25.84
N SER A 471 -18.83 5.16 -25.91
CA SER A 471 -20.07 4.62 -26.47
C SER A 471 -20.55 3.46 -25.61
N ILE A 472 -21.81 3.06 -25.79
CA ILE A 472 -22.33 1.84 -25.19
C ILE A 472 -22.51 0.83 -26.31
N CYS A 473 -21.78 -0.29 -26.23
CA CYS A 473 -21.86 -1.36 -27.21
C CYS A 473 -22.70 -2.51 -26.67
N VAL A 474 -23.50 -3.12 -27.54
CA VAL A 474 -24.22 -4.35 -27.27
C VAL A 474 -23.68 -5.43 -28.19
N PHE A 475 -23.20 -6.54 -27.61
CA PHE A 475 -22.65 -7.68 -28.30
C PHE A 475 -23.52 -8.92 -28.04
N ASP A 476 -23.51 -9.87 -28.98
CA ASP A 476 -24.02 -11.20 -28.76
C ASP A 476 -22.99 -12.13 -28.10
N SER A 477 -23.39 -13.34 -27.74
CA SER A 477 -22.51 -14.33 -27.14
C SER A 477 -21.40 -14.83 -28.07
N GLU A 478 -21.47 -14.57 -29.35
CA GLU A 478 -20.43 -14.84 -30.34
C GLU A 478 -19.48 -13.63 -30.55
N CYS A 479 -19.55 -12.62 -29.70
CA CYS A 479 -18.78 -11.37 -29.78
C CYS A 479 -19.01 -10.57 -31.08
N ASN A 480 -20.19 -10.70 -31.70
CA ASN A 480 -20.57 -9.82 -32.79
C ASN A 480 -21.24 -8.55 -32.23
N LEU A 481 -20.88 -7.40 -32.78
CA LEU A 481 -21.53 -6.15 -32.44
C LEU A 481 -22.96 -6.14 -32.97
N VAL A 482 -23.94 -6.11 -32.08
CA VAL A 482 -25.36 -6.04 -32.39
C VAL A 482 -25.78 -4.57 -32.57
N LYS A 483 -25.28 -3.69 -31.65
CA LYS A 483 -25.66 -2.28 -31.65
C LYS A 483 -24.62 -1.42 -30.92
N GLU A 484 -24.47 -0.20 -31.37
CA GLU A 484 -23.66 0.81 -30.73
C GLU A 484 -24.44 2.08 -30.50
N TYR A 485 -24.43 2.60 -29.31
CA TYR A 485 -25.03 3.87 -28.93
C TYR A 485 -23.94 4.92 -28.71
N SER A 486 -23.80 5.81 -29.70
CA SER A 486 -22.95 6.99 -29.57
C SER A 486 -23.58 7.99 -28.60
N LEU A 487 -22.74 8.62 -27.77
CA LEU A 487 -23.26 9.61 -26.83
C LEU A 487 -23.64 10.93 -27.52
N PRO A 488 -24.76 11.56 -27.11
CA PRO A 488 -25.31 12.71 -27.83
C PRO A 488 -24.59 14.04 -27.54
N LEU A 489 -23.72 14.10 -26.52
CA LEU A 489 -23.00 15.32 -26.14
C LEU A 489 -21.48 15.09 -26.24
N GLU A 490 -20.76 16.11 -26.63
CA GLU A 490 -19.31 16.09 -26.68
C GLU A 490 -18.72 16.02 -25.25
N LYS A 491 -17.58 15.36 -25.13
CA LYS A 491 -16.83 15.23 -23.85
C LYS A 491 -17.64 14.63 -22.69
N MET A 492 -18.62 13.77 -23.01
CA MET A 492 -19.28 12.97 -21.97
C MET A 492 -18.34 11.89 -21.45
N ASP A 493 -18.20 11.81 -20.13
CA ASP A 493 -17.61 10.66 -19.41
C ASP A 493 -18.77 9.87 -18.79
N ILE A 494 -18.86 8.58 -19.11
CA ILE A 494 -19.89 7.68 -18.57
C ILE A 494 -19.25 6.54 -17.81
N ARG A 495 -19.89 6.14 -16.68
CA ARG A 495 -19.42 5.06 -15.80
C ARG A 495 -20.60 4.27 -15.20
N TYR A 496 -20.30 3.09 -14.70
CA TYR A 496 -21.18 2.29 -13.84
C TYR A 496 -22.47 1.85 -14.52
N LEU A 497 -22.34 1.14 -15.65
CA LEU A 497 -23.49 0.63 -16.40
C LEU A 497 -24.26 -0.42 -15.59
N SER A 498 -25.59 -0.32 -15.59
CA SER A 498 -26.52 -1.29 -15.04
C SER A 498 -27.70 -1.51 -15.99
N PHE A 499 -28.43 -2.63 -15.84
CA PHE A 499 -29.55 -2.99 -16.69
C PHE A 499 -30.77 -3.37 -15.87
N MET A 500 -31.93 -2.87 -16.27
CA MET A 500 -33.23 -3.22 -15.70
C MET A 500 -34.37 -2.92 -16.68
N ASN A 501 -35.27 -3.88 -16.91
CA ASN A 501 -36.48 -3.70 -17.71
C ASN A 501 -36.22 -3.01 -19.06
N ASP A 502 -35.40 -3.59 -19.90
CA ASP A 502 -34.99 -3.11 -21.24
C ASP A 502 -34.35 -1.71 -21.26
N ASN A 503 -33.93 -1.20 -20.10
CA ASN A 503 -33.18 0.03 -19.98
C ASN A 503 -31.80 -0.21 -19.40
N LEU A 504 -30.81 0.46 -20.00
CA LEU A 504 -29.47 0.62 -19.41
C LEU A 504 -29.44 1.93 -18.63
N TYR A 505 -28.88 1.90 -17.44
CA TYR A 505 -28.65 3.09 -16.61
C TYR A 505 -27.16 3.28 -16.41
N PHE A 506 -26.71 4.55 -16.40
CA PHE A 506 -25.30 4.89 -16.22
C PHE A 506 -25.14 6.24 -15.53
N SER A 507 -24.02 6.42 -14.85
CA SER A 507 -23.58 7.74 -14.40
C SER A 507 -22.93 8.49 -15.56
N TRP A 508 -23.14 9.79 -15.63
CA TRP A 508 -22.49 10.61 -16.64
C TRP A 508 -22.16 12.01 -16.14
N ALA A 509 -21.16 12.61 -16.75
CA ALA A 509 -20.80 14.00 -16.55
C ALA A 509 -20.23 14.59 -17.85
N ASN A 510 -20.35 15.90 -17.98
CA ASN A 510 -19.61 16.69 -18.96
C ASN A 510 -19.07 17.97 -18.30
N PRO A 511 -18.17 18.73 -18.97
CA PRO A 511 -17.53 19.88 -18.34
C PRO A 511 -18.51 20.84 -17.67
N GLY A 512 -18.28 21.10 -16.38
CA GLY A 512 -19.10 22.03 -15.59
C GLY A 512 -20.31 21.41 -14.89
N THR A 513 -20.50 20.09 -14.91
CA THR A 513 -21.65 19.46 -14.24
C THR A 513 -21.25 18.70 -12.98
N MET A 514 -22.22 18.43 -12.09
CA MET A 514 -22.11 17.33 -11.12
C MET A 514 -22.29 16.00 -11.85
N ILE A 515 -22.09 14.89 -11.11
CA ILE A 515 -22.34 13.55 -11.66
C ILE A 515 -23.85 13.32 -11.69
N ARG A 516 -24.37 13.00 -12.87
CA ARG A 516 -25.78 12.81 -13.18
C ARG A 516 -26.05 11.37 -13.61
N PHE A 517 -27.31 11.01 -13.85
CA PHE A 517 -27.64 9.72 -14.45
C PHE A 517 -28.21 9.88 -15.85
N GLY A 518 -28.01 8.86 -16.67
CA GLY A 518 -28.62 8.67 -17.95
C GLY A 518 -29.22 7.29 -18.09
N LYS A 519 -30.11 7.13 -19.06
CA LYS A 519 -30.63 5.81 -19.43
C LYS A 519 -30.71 5.66 -20.95
N VAL A 520 -30.58 4.42 -21.42
CA VAL A 520 -30.84 4.03 -22.80
C VAL A 520 -32.02 3.07 -22.79
N ASP A 521 -33.07 3.42 -23.50
CA ASP A 521 -34.18 2.52 -23.83
C ASP A 521 -33.77 1.67 -25.02
N LEU A 522 -33.51 0.40 -24.79
CA LEU A 522 -33.07 -0.56 -25.83
C LEU A 522 -34.16 -0.94 -26.81
N THR A 523 -35.46 -0.67 -26.47
CA THR A 523 -36.61 -0.98 -27.30
C THR A 523 -36.87 0.12 -28.32
N ASN A 524 -36.75 1.38 -27.86
CA ASN A 524 -37.09 2.56 -28.67
C ASN A 524 -35.88 3.31 -29.22
N ASP A 525 -34.65 2.91 -28.82
CA ASP A 525 -33.40 3.56 -29.21
C ASP A 525 -33.30 5.02 -28.78
N ILE A 526 -33.73 5.30 -27.55
CA ILE A 526 -33.73 6.64 -26.98
C ILE A 526 -32.70 6.70 -25.84
N ILE A 527 -31.81 7.70 -25.88
CA ILE A 527 -30.97 8.09 -24.76
C ILE A 527 -31.65 9.23 -24.02
N SER A 528 -31.90 9.06 -22.73
CA SER A 528 -32.45 10.12 -21.88
C SER A 528 -31.39 10.50 -20.83
N LEU A 529 -31.05 11.78 -20.75
CA LEU A 529 -30.04 12.33 -19.86
C LEU A 529 -30.66 13.27 -18.83
N SER A 530 -30.41 13.06 -17.55
CA SER A 530 -30.82 14.01 -16.51
C SER A 530 -30.05 15.33 -16.63
N ASN A 531 -30.75 16.47 -16.55
CA ASN A 531 -30.16 17.80 -16.59
C ASN A 531 -29.94 18.43 -15.22
N GLN A 532 -30.30 17.73 -14.13
CA GLN A 532 -30.18 18.24 -12.76
C GLN A 532 -28.81 17.96 -12.14
N ASN A 533 -28.20 18.99 -11.56
CA ASN A 533 -27.08 18.83 -10.64
C ASN A 533 -27.61 18.70 -9.20
N ILE A 534 -27.35 17.60 -8.55
CA ILE A 534 -27.75 17.37 -7.16
C ILE A 534 -26.54 17.19 -6.26
N SER A 535 -26.68 17.58 -5.00
CA SER A 535 -25.65 17.34 -4.00
C SER A 535 -25.41 15.84 -3.80
N GLY A 536 -24.14 15.44 -3.66
CA GLY A 536 -23.71 14.03 -3.59
C GLY A 536 -23.54 13.39 -4.96
N GLY A 537 -24.09 13.95 -6.03
CA GLY A 537 -24.06 13.34 -7.37
C GLY A 537 -24.79 12.00 -7.45
N ILE A 538 -24.80 11.39 -8.62
CA ILE A 538 -25.45 10.09 -8.85
C ILE A 538 -24.42 9.09 -9.35
N PHE A 539 -23.97 8.19 -8.47
CA PHE A 539 -23.03 7.11 -8.75
C PHE A 539 -23.75 5.78 -8.73
N TYR A 540 -23.38 4.85 -9.60
CA TYR A 540 -23.97 3.51 -9.68
C TYR A 540 -25.51 3.53 -9.78
N PRO A 541 -26.12 4.29 -10.71
CA PRO A 541 -27.57 4.33 -10.80
C PRO A 541 -28.13 2.97 -11.24
N VAL A 542 -29.18 2.52 -10.55
CA VAL A 542 -29.92 1.30 -10.91
C VAL A 542 -31.43 1.59 -10.93
N GLY A 543 -32.12 1.12 -11.94
CA GLY A 543 -33.58 1.23 -12.01
C GLY A 543 -34.24 0.39 -10.91
N LEU A 544 -35.17 0.96 -10.15
CA LEU A 544 -36.06 0.22 -9.23
C LEU A 544 -37.36 -0.16 -9.95
N ASN A 545 -37.88 0.79 -10.68
CA ASN A 545 -39.03 0.67 -11.56
C ASN A 545 -38.91 1.69 -12.70
N GLN A 546 -39.99 1.91 -13.49
CA GLN A 546 -39.94 2.83 -14.61
C GLN A 546 -39.71 4.30 -14.20
N ASN A 547 -40.09 4.67 -12.97
CA ASN A 547 -40.12 6.04 -12.49
C ASN A 547 -39.19 6.29 -11.31
N GLU A 548 -38.37 5.32 -10.92
CA GLU A 548 -37.52 5.44 -9.71
C GLU A 548 -36.19 4.75 -9.90
N ILE A 549 -35.14 5.40 -9.44
CA ILE A 549 -33.78 4.85 -9.35
C ILE A 549 -33.29 4.78 -7.91
N ALA A 550 -32.42 3.81 -7.66
CA ALA A 550 -31.53 3.84 -6.52
C ALA A 550 -30.11 4.18 -7.00
N TYR A 551 -29.33 4.81 -6.13
CA TYR A 551 -27.99 5.25 -6.48
C TYR A 551 -27.15 5.48 -5.21
N ILE A 552 -25.85 5.61 -5.40
CA ILE A 552 -24.92 6.02 -4.35
C ILE A 552 -24.64 7.51 -4.52
N ALA A 553 -24.81 8.28 -3.46
CA ALA A 553 -24.41 9.68 -3.38
C ALA A 553 -23.10 9.80 -2.60
N ASN A 554 -22.12 10.47 -3.19
CA ASN A 554 -20.78 10.65 -2.61
C ASN A 554 -20.67 12.03 -1.96
N PHE A 555 -20.96 12.10 -0.67
CA PHE A 555 -20.75 13.29 0.16
C PHE A 555 -19.30 13.37 0.66
N ALA A 556 -18.90 14.52 1.15
CA ALA A 556 -17.52 14.77 1.56
C ALA A 556 -17.04 13.85 2.70
N LYS A 557 -17.93 13.43 3.59
CA LYS A 557 -17.58 12.58 4.75
C LYS A 557 -18.14 11.17 4.69
N GLU A 558 -19.13 10.93 3.87
CA GLU A 558 -19.78 9.63 3.77
C GLU A 558 -20.42 9.43 2.41
N TYR A 559 -20.62 8.18 2.03
CA TYR A 559 -21.48 7.82 0.90
C TYR A 559 -22.83 7.38 1.45
N ARG A 560 -23.89 7.69 0.74
CA ARG A 560 -25.26 7.31 1.13
C ARG A 560 -25.91 6.54 0.01
N LEU A 561 -26.68 5.53 0.36
CA LEU A 561 -27.50 4.77 -0.58
C LEU A 561 -28.91 5.37 -0.59
N LEU A 562 -29.25 6.01 -1.70
CA LEU A 562 -30.44 6.84 -1.85
C LEU A 562 -31.36 6.29 -2.94
N LYS A 563 -32.63 6.66 -2.91
CA LYS A 563 -33.59 6.50 -3.99
C LYS A 563 -34.20 7.84 -4.37
N LYS A 564 -34.50 7.98 -5.67
CA LYS A 564 -35.03 9.21 -6.27
C LYS A 564 -36.08 8.89 -7.34
N GLN A 565 -37.18 9.64 -7.33
CA GLN A 565 -38.15 9.64 -8.41
C GLN A 565 -37.56 10.29 -9.66
N ILE A 566 -37.75 9.66 -10.81
CA ILE A 566 -37.45 10.23 -12.13
C ILE A 566 -38.55 11.21 -12.51
N GLN A 567 -38.20 12.44 -12.71
CA GLN A 567 -39.09 13.49 -13.16
C GLN A 567 -38.92 13.67 -14.69
N PRO A 568 -39.89 13.32 -15.55
CA PRO A 568 -39.73 13.36 -16.98
C PRO A 568 -39.29 14.74 -17.52
N GLU A 569 -39.72 15.81 -16.87
CA GLU A 569 -39.39 17.20 -17.22
C GLU A 569 -37.91 17.54 -17.01
N THR A 570 -37.21 16.73 -16.23
CA THR A 570 -35.77 16.88 -15.96
C THR A 570 -34.89 16.00 -16.84
N MET A 571 -35.51 15.27 -17.77
CA MET A 571 -34.81 14.40 -18.70
C MET A 571 -34.82 14.99 -20.09
N GLN A 572 -33.67 15.02 -20.72
CA GLN A 572 -33.50 15.38 -22.11
C GLN A 572 -33.36 14.11 -22.94
N GLU A 573 -34.25 13.97 -23.94
CA GLU A 573 -34.27 12.78 -24.79
C GLU A 573 -33.56 13.05 -26.12
N PHE A 574 -32.86 12.04 -26.59
CA PHE A 574 -32.13 12.02 -27.85
C PHE A 574 -32.48 10.71 -28.58
N SER A 575 -32.98 10.82 -29.80
CA SER A 575 -33.10 9.68 -30.71
C SER A 575 -31.69 9.32 -31.21
N VAL A 576 -31.31 8.09 -31.06
CA VAL A 576 -30.03 7.62 -31.58
C VAL A 576 -30.22 7.14 -33.01
N GLU A 577 -29.67 7.87 -33.97
CA GLU A 577 -29.44 7.28 -35.28
C GLU A 577 -28.39 6.18 -35.10
N THR A 578 -28.76 4.94 -35.41
CA THR A 578 -27.79 3.82 -35.45
C THR A 578 -26.78 4.15 -36.53
N ILE A 579 -25.62 4.64 -36.10
CA ILE A 579 -24.50 4.90 -36.99
C ILE A 579 -24.02 3.54 -37.50
N ALA A 580 -23.80 3.46 -38.81
CA ALA A 580 -23.21 2.29 -39.45
C ALA A 580 -21.89 1.98 -38.73
N MET A 581 -21.79 0.76 -38.16
CA MET A 581 -20.74 0.28 -37.30
C MET A 581 -19.35 0.68 -37.82
N ASN A 582 -18.66 1.54 -37.09
CA ASN A 582 -17.24 1.75 -37.31
C ASN A 582 -16.49 0.65 -36.55
N ASN A 583 -16.14 -0.41 -37.23
CA ASN A 583 -15.49 -1.60 -36.66
C ASN A 583 -14.01 -1.37 -36.29
N ASP A 584 -13.54 -0.13 -36.28
CA ASP A 584 -12.12 0.17 -36.07
C ASP A 584 -11.62 -0.13 -34.63
N ASP A 585 -12.54 -0.14 -33.64
CA ASP A 585 -12.20 -0.42 -32.24
C ASP A 585 -12.02 -1.91 -31.96
N PHE A 586 -12.59 -2.80 -32.80
CA PHE A 586 -12.66 -4.22 -32.57
C PHE A 586 -12.15 -5.03 -33.77
N SER A 587 -11.33 -6.06 -33.53
CA SER A 587 -10.78 -6.93 -34.57
C SER A 587 -10.98 -8.40 -34.25
N ASN A 588 -11.15 -9.23 -35.28
CA ASN A 588 -11.05 -10.68 -35.16
C ASN A 588 -9.60 -11.18 -35.30
N GLU A 589 -8.71 -10.35 -35.78
CA GLU A 589 -7.31 -10.66 -36.00
C GLU A 589 -6.45 -10.14 -34.86
N GLU A 590 -5.53 -10.94 -34.38
CA GLU A 590 -4.55 -10.52 -33.40
C GLU A 590 -3.56 -9.54 -34.03
N ARG A 591 -3.22 -8.50 -33.28
CA ARG A 591 -2.15 -7.58 -33.63
C ARG A 591 -0.82 -8.30 -33.53
N THR A 592 0.10 -8.00 -34.38
CA THR A 592 1.48 -8.49 -34.31
C THR A 592 2.33 -7.58 -33.42
N LEU A 593 3.23 -8.16 -32.65
CA LEU A 593 4.21 -7.38 -31.88
C LEU A 593 5.01 -6.48 -32.82
N PRO A 594 5.33 -5.25 -32.41
CA PRO A 594 6.25 -4.39 -33.15
C PRO A 594 7.55 -5.13 -33.46
N LEU A 595 8.14 -4.83 -34.61
CA LEU A 595 9.48 -5.25 -34.94
C LEU A 595 10.49 -4.73 -33.89
N GLU A 596 11.70 -5.29 -33.89
CA GLU A 596 12.78 -4.79 -33.03
C GLU A 596 12.91 -3.26 -33.14
N LEU A 597 13.01 -2.61 -31.99
CA LEU A 597 13.14 -1.15 -31.91
C LEU A 597 14.58 -0.75 -32.29
N GLU A 598 14.71 0.40 -32.87
CA GLU A 598 16.05 0.90 -33.25
C GLU A 598 16.96 1.00 -32.01
N GLY A 599 18.15 0.36 -32.09
CA GLY A 599 19.08 0.28 -30.98
C GLY A 599 18.72 -0.70 -29.87
N GLU A 600 17.67 -1.51 -30.06
CA GLU A 600 17.31 -2.59 -29.14
C GLU A 600 18.43 -3.64 -29.05
N ARG A 601 18.73 -4.07 -27.85
CA ARG A 601 19.66 -5.16 -27.58
C ARG A 601 19.27 -5.93 -26.34
N GLU A 602 19.85 -7.09 -26.16
CA GLU A 602 19.71 -7.86 -24.92
C GLU A 602 20.25 -7.08 -23.72
N TYR A 603 19.50 -7.09 -22.61
CA TYR A 603 19.92 -6.50 -21.35
C TYR A 603 21.00 -7.37 -20.67
N LYS A 604 22.15 -6.79 -20.38
CA LYS A 604 23.23 -7.52 -19.68
C LYS A 604 22.96 -7.55 -18.19
N LYS A 605 22.82 -8.73 -17.65
CA LYS A 605 22.67 -8.96 -16.21
C LYS A 605 23.75 -8.16 -15.45
N TYR A 606 23.34 -7.43 -14.42
CA TYR A 606 24.23 -6.59 -13.62
C TYR A 606 24.79 -5.30 -14.29
N GLU A 607 24.32 -4.93 -15.46
CA GLU A 607 24.77 -3.72 -16.16
C GLU A 607 24.64 -2.45 -15.30
N HIS A 608 23.61 -2.39 -14.46
CA HIS A 608 23.32 -1.23 -13.61
C HIS A 608 23.94 -1.30 -12.21
N LEU A 609 24.62 -2.37 -11.82
CA LEU A 609 25.24 -2.48 -10.50
C LEU A 609 26.36 -1.46 -10.24
N LYS A 610 26.86 -0.81 -11.27
CA LYS A 610 27.78 0.35 -11.14
C LYS A 610 27.07 1.62 -10.64
N ARG A 611 25.74 1.63 -10.63
CA ARG A 611 24.92 2.71 -10.06
C ARG A 611 24.56 2.33 -8.64
N GLY A 612 24.77 3.21 -7.70
CA GLY A 612 24.48 2.94 -6.31
C GLY A 612 24.74 4.15 -5.44
N VAL A 613 24.56 3.97 -4.17
CA VAL A 613 24.79 4.98 -3.13
C VAL A 613 26.11 4.72 -2.47
N LEU A 614 26.96 5.73 -2.41
CA LEU A 614 28.15 5.74 -1.59
C LEU A 614 27.85 6.57 -0.33
N LEU A 615 27.84 5.92 0.82
CA LEU A 615 27.60 6.57 2.09
C LEU A 615 28.94 6.77 2.82
N PRO A 616 29.22 7.97 3.39
CA PRO A 616 30.42 8.22 4.17
C PRO A 616 30.31 7.64 5.61
N LEU A 617 29.84 6.40 5.71
CA LEU A 617 29.66 5.64 6.94
C LEU A 617 30.20 4.23 6.69
N GLY A 618 30.99 3.71 7.60
CA GLY A 618 31.46 2.33 7.53
C GLY A 618 30.47 1.34 8.14
N THR A 619 30.89 0.10 8.20
CA THR A 619 30.22 -0.95 8.97
C THR A 619 30.21 -0.61 10.46
N VAL A 620 29.14 -0.94 11.15
CA VAL A 620 29.13 -0.95 12.62
C VAL A 620 29.98 -2.11 13.10
N VAL A 621 31.20 -1.80 13.47
CA VAL A 621 32.18 -2.78 13.96
C VAL A 621 31.96 -2.91 15.47
N SER A 622 31.04 -3.72 15.88
CA SER A 622 30.66 -4.14 17.23
C SER A 622 30.12 -3.06 18.19
N ASN A 623 29.09 -3.43 18.94
CA ASN A 623 28.65 -2.71 20.13
C ASN A 623 29.58 -3.12 21.30
N SER A 624 30.49 -2.26 21.77
CA SER A 624 31.18 -2.47 23.01
C SER A 624 30.29 -1.99 24.15
N PHE A 625 29.85 -2.94 24.99
CA PHE A 625 29.30 -2.61 26.30
C PHE A 625 30.43 -2.44 27.27
N GLY A 626 30.63 -1.26 27.83
CA GLY A 626 31.62 -1.02 28.87
C GLY A 626 31.28 -1.82 30.13
N GLU A 627 32.30 -2.09 30.95
CA GLU A 627 32.19 -2.83 32.24
C GLU A 627 31.11 -2.25 33.18
N ASN A 628 30.68 -1.02 32.96
CA ASN A 628 29.69 -0.29 33.78
C ASN A 628 28.31 -0.17 33.11
N GLY A 629 27.96 -1.01 32.16
CA GLY A 629 26.62 -0.96 31.50
C GLY A 629 26.40 0.24 30.58
N SER A 630 27.41 1.07 30.30
CA SER A 630 27.31 2.14 29.30
C SER A 630 27.51 1.57 27.92
N SER A 631 26.45 1.59 27.09
CA SER A 631 26.58 1.28 25.67
C SER A 631 27.26 2.43 24.92
N GLN A 632 28.51 2.23 24.52
CA GLN A 632 29.12 3.10 23.51
C GLN A 632 28.69 2.64 22.13
N ILE A 633 27.91 3.49 21.45
CA ILE A 633 27.65 3.32 20.04
C ILE A 633 28.85 3.87 19.29
N ASP A 634 29.66 2.99 18.75
CA ASP A 634 30.79 3.35 17.92
C ASP A 634 30.27 3.65 16.51
N LEU A 635 30.31 4.91 16.10
CA LEU A 635 29.99 5.30 14.73
C LEU A 635 31.25 5.07 13.89
N PRO A 636 31.28 4.05 13.03
CA PRO A 636 32.46 3.72 12.26
C PRO A 636 32.76 4.81 11.23
N ILE A 637 33.98 5.28 11.21
CA ILE A 637 34.49 6.14 10.14
C ILE A 637 34.77 5.22 8.94
N GLY A 638 34.09 5.43 7.83
CA GLY A 638 34.28 4.56 6.67
C GLY A 638 33.41 4.90 5.49
N ILE A 639 33.31 3.98 4.59
CA ILE A 639 32.57 4.10 3.35
C ILE A 639 31.74 2.83 3.14
N SER A 640 30.47 3.01 2.76
CA SER A 640 29.58 1.94 2.33
C SER A 640 29.05 2.20 0.94
N TYR A 641 29.00 1.17 0.12
CA TYR A 641 28.41 1.18 -1.22
C TYR A 641 27.23 0.20 -1.26
N ILE A 642 26.08 0.67 -1.75
CA ILE A 642 24.86 -0.13 -1.87
C ILE A 642 24.31 0.04 -3.28
N THR A 643 23.97 -1.07 -3.92
CA THR A 643 23.40 -1.09 -5.26
C THR A 643 22.38 -2.21 -5.42
N SER A 644 21.55 -2.13 -6.45
CA SER A 644 20.63 -3.21 -6.86
C SER A 644 20.48 -3.26 -8.37
N ASN A 645 19.83 -4.30 -8.88
CA ASN A 645 19.29 -4.28 -10.22
C ASN A 645 18.12 -3.28 -10.33
N PRO A 646 17.76 -2.80 -11.53
CA PRO A 646 16.75 -1.76 -11.69
C PRO A 646 15.34 -2.15 -11.22
N TRP A 647 15.01 -3.42 -11.20
CA TRP A 647 13.72 -3.93 -10.70
C TRP A 647 13.73 -4.37 -9.24
N GLY A 648 14.86 -4.21 -8.52
CA GLY A 648 14.91 -4.43 -7.08
C GLY A 648 15.04 -5.90 -6.63
N GLY A 649 15.14 -6.88 -7.54
CA GLY A 649 15.15 -8.31 -7.19
C GLY A 649 16.39 -8.76 -6.41
N THR A 650 17.54 -8.11 -6.62
CA THR A 650 18.79 -8.42 -5.93
C THR A 650 19.54 -7.14 -5.59
N ALA A 651 19.94 -7.00 -4.34
CA ALA A 651 20.77 -5.92 -3.88
C ALA A 651 22.13 -6.44 -3.36
N PHE A 652 23.17 -5.66 -3.61
CA PHE A 652 24.52 -5.90 -3.12
C PHE A 652 24.96 -4.71 -2.30
N TYR A 653 25.66 -4.98 -1.21
CA TYR A 653 26.26 -3.94 -0.40
C TYR A 653 27.67 -4.34 0.04
N GLY A 654 28.50 -3.34 0.19
CA GLY A 654 29.84 -3.52 0.73
C GLY A 654 30.24 -2.29 1.52
N SER A 655 30.97 -2.49 2.59
CA SER A 655 31.47 -1.38 3.39
C SER A 655 32.85 -1.67 3.98
N VAL A 656 33.59 -0.59 4.19
CA VAL A 656 34.85 -0.59 4.95
C VAL A 656 34.75 0.49 5.99
N GLY A 657 35.02 0.16 7.23
CA GLY A 657 34.95 1.12 8.33
C GLY A 657 35.97 0.89 9.42
N TYR A 658 36.38 1.94 10.10
CA TYR A 658 37.23 1.92 11.26
C TYR A 658 36.43 2.24 12.50
N GLY A 659 36.38 1.29 13.44
CA GLY A 659 35.76 1.48 14.74
C GLY A 659 36.77 2.02 15.76
N GLN A 660 36.48 3.19 16.32
CA GLN A 660 37.40 3.84 17.28
C GLN A 660 37.45 3.07 18.62
N GLY A 661 36.30 2.61 19.12
CA GLY A 661 36.20 1.89 20.38
C GLY A 661 36.84 0.50 20.32
N THR A 662 36.77 -0.16 19.17
CA THR A 662 37.36 -1.50 18.93
C THR A 662 38.75 -1.44 18.34
N ASN A 663 39.21 -0.27 17.90
CA ASN A 663 40.49 -0.06 17.23
C ASN A 663 40.73 -1.09 16.10
N SER A 664 39.70 -1.36 15.31
CA SER A 664 39.70 -2.35 14.24
C SER A 664 39.11 -1.81 12.96
N VAL A 665 39.54 -2.36 11.83
CA VAL A 665 38.95 -2.12 10.52
C VAL A 665 38.02 -3.28 10.18
N GLY A 666 36.76 -2.97 9.87
CA GLY A 666 35.78 -3.94 9.40
C GLY A 666 35.52 -3.84 7.90
N ILE A 667 35.46 -4.98 7.25
CA ILE A 667 34.99 -5.11 5.85
C ILE A 667 33.70 -5.93 5.89
N ASN A 668 32.65 -5.38 5.31
CA ASN A 668 31.37 -6.06 5.17
C ASN A 668 31.06 -6.24 3.69
N LEU A 669 30.57 -7.43 3.34
CA LEU A 669 30.05 -7.73 2.01
C LEU A 669 28.75 -8.51 2.18
N GLY A 670 27.70 -8.08 1.50
CA GLY A 670 26.43 -8.75 1.59
C GLY A 670 25.63 -8.73 0.28
N VAL A 671 24.77 -9.68 0.17
CA VAL A 671 23.78 -9.79 -0.91
C VAL A 671 22.46 -10.20 -0.31
N GLN A 672 21.41 -9.60 -0.80
CA GLN A 672 20.04 -9.99 -0.48
C GLN A 672 19.22 -10.06 -1.74
N GLY A 673 18.24 -10.97 -1.75
CA GLY A 673 17.38 -11.16 -2.89
C GLY A 673 16.21 -12.08 -2.56
N GLY A 674 15.42 -12.39 -3.57
CA GLY A 674 14.31 -13.31 -3.48
C GLY A 674 14.09 -14.05 -4.79
N SER A 675 13.29 -15.10 -4.72
CA SER A 675 12.77 -15.78 -5.90
C SER A 675 11.44 -15.17 -6.27
N ASP A 676 11.30 -14.70 -7.50
CA ASP A 676 10.11 -14.04 -8.01
C ASP A 676 8.88 -14.97 -8.10
N ASN A 677 9.09 -16.29 -8.10
CA ASN A 677 8.03 -17.29 -8.17
C ASN A 677 7.61 -17.87 -6.81
N THR A 678 8.31 -17.49 -5.75
CA THR A 678 8.03 -17.94 -4.39
C THR A 678 8.24 -16.77 -3.44
N PHE A 679 7.48 -16.71 -2.34
CA PHE A 679 7.74 -15.73 -1.28
C PHE A 679 9.04 -15.98 -0.52
N PHE A 680 10.01 -16.56 -1.18
CA PHE A 680 11.31 -16.89 -0.61
C PHE A 680 12.24 -15.70 -0.71
N ARG A 681 12.77 -15.28 0.43
CA ARG A 681 13.79 -14.23 0.53
C ARG A 681 15.02 -14.78 1.21
N TYR A 682 16.17 -14.32 0.75
CA TYR A 682 17.44 -14.65 1.37
C TYR A 682 18.28 -13.40 1.64
N VAL A 683 19.06 -13.46 2.69
CA VAL A 683 20.09 -12.48 3.03
C VAL A 683 21.37 -13.25 3.35
N ILE A 684 22.46 -12.89 2.73
CA ILE A 684 23.81 -13.39 3.04
C ILE A 684 24.66 -12.17 3.38
N ASP A 685 25.23 -12.19 4.57
CA ASP A 685 26.05 -11.10 5.07
C ASP A 685 27.35 -11.63 5.68
N ASN A 686 28.46 -11.01 5.33
CA ASN A 686 29.78 -11.35 5.84
C ASN A 686 30.46 -10.09 6.38
N VAL A 687 31.00 -10.20 7.60
CA VAL A 687 31.82 -9.15 8.18
C VAL A 687 33.18 -9.74 8.55
N THR A 688 34.25 -9.10 8.11
CA THR A 688 35.63 -9.49 8.50
C THR A 688 36.31 -8.29 9.14
N GLU A 689 36.94 -8.51 10.29
CA GLU A 689 37.64 -7.49 11.07
C GLU A 689 39.13 -7.73 11.16
N PHE A 690 39.89 -6.64 11.13
CA PHE A 690 41.33 -6.59 11.26
C PHE A 690 41.74 -5.59 12.35
N ASP A 691 42.68 -5.93 13.20
CA ASP A 691 43.30 -5.03 14.16
C ASP A 691 44.79 -4.81 13.85
N LYS A 692 45.51 -4.12 14.72
CA LYS A 692 46.98 -3.89 14.58
C LYS A 692 47.80 -5.18 14.57
N LYS A 693 47.23 -6.30 15.03
CA LYS A 693 47.87 -7.63 15.06
C LYS A 693 47.46 -8.49 13.82
N GLY A 694 46.72 -7.92 12.89
CA GLY A 694 46.24 -8.57 11.68
C GLY A 694 44.79 -9.01 11.79
N TRP A 695 44.45 -10.20 11.25
CA TRP A 695 43.09 -10.71 11.27
C TRP A 695 42.56 -10.92 12.69
N LYS A 696 41.39 -10.37 12.99
CA LYS A 696 40.75 -10.44 14.31
C LYS A 696 39.57 -11.42 14.31
N SER A 697 38.63 -11.23 13.39
CA SER A 697 37.41 -12.02 13.36
C SER A 697 36.75 -12.05 11.97
N ALA A 698 35.90 -13.03 11.74
CA ALA A 698 34.99 -13.08 10.61
C ALA A 698 33.64 -13.62 11.05
N SER A 699 32.55 -13.10 10.47
CA SER A 699 31.23 -13.61 10.66
C SER A 699 30.52 -13.81 9.32
N LEU A 700 29.62 -14.78 9.31
CA LEU A 700 28.72 -15.04 8.18
C LEU A 700 27.31 -15.19 8.72
N ALA A 701 26.38 -14.42 8.19
CA ALA A 701 24.96 -14.53 8.46
C ALA A 701 24.22 -15.01 7.21
N LEU A 702 23.31 -15.93 7.36
CA LEU A 702 22.41 -16.42 6.32
C LEU A 702 20.98 -16.36 6.86
N GLY A 703 20.16 -15.52 6.28
CA GLY A 703 18.73 -15.43 6.56
C GLY A 703 17.91 -16.01 5.40
N LEU A 704 16.94 -16.84 5.71
CA LEU A 704 15.98 -17.40 4.77
C LEU A 704 14.58 -17.16 5.31
N SER A 705 13.67 -16.67 4.51
CA SER A 705 12.28 -16.50 4.92
C SER A 705 11.31 -16.75 3.78
N SER A 706 10.12 -17.24 4.13
CA SER A 706 9.01 -17.42 3.21
C SER A 706 7.69 -17.15 3.93
N GLU A 707 6.74 -16.53 3.25
CA GLU A 707 5.38 -16.32 3.75
C GLU A 707 4.38 -16.86 2.75
N ILE A 708 3.47 -17.69 3.21
CA ILE A 708 2.41 -18.31 2.39
C ILE A 708 1.06 -17.91 2.98
N SER A 709 0.23 -17.29 2.18
CA SER A 709 -1.15 -17.03 2.55
C SER A 709 -1.98 -18.32 2.40
N VAL A 710 -2.58 -18.74 3.50
CA VAL A 710 -3.33 -20.03 3.55
C VAL A 710 -4.81 -19.82 3.23
N LEU A 711 -5.40 -18.74 3.79
CA LEU A 711 -6.79 -18.36 3.62
C LEU A 711 -6.87 -16.84 3.53
N LYS A 712 -8.01 -16.28 3.08
CA LYS A 712 -8.22 -14.82 2.88
C LYS A 712 -7.72 -13.89 3.99
N LYS A 713 -7.60 -14.38 5.23
CA LYS A 713 -7.23 -13.59 6.41
C LYS A 713 -6.13 -14.24 7.23
N SER A 714 -5.52 -15.29 6.72
CA SER A 714 -4.48 -16.03 7.42
C SER A 714 -3.25 -16.26 6.55
N ALA A 715 -2.10 -16.18 7.18
CA ALA A 715 -0.82 -16.45 6.57
C ALA A 715 0.04 -17.34 7.47
N PHE A 716 0.89 -18.11 6.84
CA PHE A 716 1.91 -18.93 7.49
C PHE A 716 3.27 -18.43 7.04
N ALA A 717 4.08 -17.98 7.99
CA ALA A 717 5.43 -17.52 7.74
C ALA A 717 6.43 -18.50 8.34
N ILE A 718 7.52 -18.73 7.65
CA ILE A 718 8.68 -19.48 8.12
C ILE A 718 9.92 -18.61 7.95
N SER A 719 10.77 -18.55 8.96
CA SER A 719 12.07 -17.93 8.85
C SER A 719 13.14 -18.78 9.49
N ASN A 720 14.32 -18.81 8.88
CA ASN A 720 15.52 -19.43 9.42
C ASN A 720 16.65 -18.42 9.31
N ASN A 721 17.33 -18.19 10.42
CA ASN A 721 18.53 -17.36 10.47
C ASN A 721 19.68 -18.20 11.03
N SER A 722 20.76 -18.25 10.29
CA SER A 722 21.98 -18.90 10.67
C SER A 722 23.09 -17.86 10.78
N TYR A 723 23.84 -17.91 11.87
CA TYR A 723 24.95 -17.02 12.12
C TYR A 723 26.16 -17.82 12.54
N GLY A 724 27.28 -17.56 11.90
CA GLY A 724 28.56 -18.13 12.26
C GLY A 724 29.58 -17.04 12.55
N PHE A 725 30.33 -17.19 13.59
CA PHE A 725 31.41 -16.28 13.97
C PHE A 725 32.65 -17.06 14.35
N ILE A 726 33.81 -16.60 13.85
CA ILE A 726 35.10 -17.11 14.24
C ILE A 726 36.01 -15.92 14.59
N GLY A 727 36.70 -15.97 15.73
CA GLY A 727 37.49 -14.84 16.17
C GLY A 727 38.64 -15.22 17.07
N LYS A 728 39.62 -14.30 17.14
CA LYS A 728 40.67 -14.24 18.14
C LYS A 728 40.29 -13.09 19.05
N GLU A 729 39.99 -13.39 20.28
CA GLU A 729 40.08 -12.55 21.46
C GLU A 729 39.50 -11.14 21.59
N ASN A 730 39.21 -10.81 22.82
CA ASN A 730 39.14 -9.56 23.62
C ASN A 730 37.96 -8.62 23.47
N ASN A 731 37.00 -8.74 22.58
CA ASN A 731 35.89 -7.81 22.51
C ASN A 731 34.55 -8.48 22.25
N VAL A 732 34.36 -9.70 22.69
CA VAL A 732 33.04 -10.23 22.76
C VAL A 732 32.54 -10.12 24.18
N ASN A 733 32.13 -8.93 24.54
CA ASN A 733 30.98 -8.79 25.43
C ASN A 733 29.76 -9.23 24.63
N ALA A 734 29.85 -10.36 23.95
CA ALA A 734 28.71 -11.12 23.54
C ALA A 734 28.06 -11.62 24.81
N LYS A 735 27.21 -10.82 25.42
CA LYS A 735 26.07 -11.43 26.09
C LYS A 735 25.43 -12.28 25.00
N ASN A 736 25.76 -13.56 24.98
CA ASN A 736 24.94 -14.46 24.21
C ASN A 736 23.52 -14.31 24.76
N SER A 737 22.55 -14.72 24.02
CA SER A 737 21.15 -14.73 24.42
C SER A 737 20.88 -15.53 25.70
N PHE A 738 21.89 -16.12 26.32
CA PHE A 738 21.88 -16.86 27.58
C PHE A 738 22.42 -16.06 28.77
N GLY A 739 22.83 -14.79 28.58
CA GLY A 739 23.40 -14.00 29.67
C GLY A 739 24.72 -14.50 30.20
N ALA A 740 25.33 -15.50 29.56
CA ALA A 740 26.63 -16.03 29.98
C ALA A 740 27.77 -15.16 29.45
N TYR A 741 28.57 -14.61 30.33
CA TYR A 741 29.82 -13.94 29.97
C TYR A 741 30.85 -14.95 29.52
N ALA A 742 31.36 -14.82 28.31
CA ALA A 742 32.61 -15.48 27.98
C ALA A 742 33.77 -14.74 28.68
N PRO A 743 34.58 -15.40 29.46
CA PRO A 743 35.72 -14.73 30.09
C PRO A 743 36.67 -14.18 29.00
N LEU A 744 37.17 -12.98 29.23
CA LEU A 744 38.15 -12.28 28.39
C LEU A 744 39.51 -13.03 28.49
N THR A 745 39.83 -13.88 27.53
CA THR A 745 41.13 -14.55 27.41
C THR A 745 41.57 -14.57 25.95
N ASN A 746 42.89 -14.64 25.71
CA ASN A 746 43.55 -14.70 24.38
C ASN A 746 43.20 -15.92 23.50
N ASP A 747 41.98 -16.36 23.48
CA ASP A 747 41.55 -17.64 22.95
C ASP A 747 40.87 -17.47 21.59
N LYS A 748 41.02 -18.49 20.74
CA LYS A 748 40.22 -18.61 19.53
C LYS A 748 38.87 -19.21 19.86
N TYR A 749 37.80 -18.69 19.34
CA TYR A 749 36.49 -19.27 19.51
C TYR A 749 35.70 -19.31 18.22
N LEU A 750 34.83 -20.30 18.14
CA LEU A 750 33.83 -20.49 17.09
C LEU A 750 32.45 -20.42 17.74
N TYR A 751 31.60 -19.54 17.23
CA TYR A 751 30.21 -19.47 17.62
C TYR A 751 29.32 -19.76 16.42
N LEU A 752 28.36 -20.63 16.60
CA LEU A 752 27.33 -20.93 15.61
C LEU A 752 25.95 -20.74 16.24
N GLU A 753 25.07 -20.12 15.54
CA GLU A 753 23.68 -19.96 15.94
C GLU A 753 22.75 -20.28 14.76
N ASN A 754 21.68 -21.00 15.02
CA ASN A 754 20.59 -21.19 14.08
C ASN A 754 19.27 -20.96 14.80
N SER A 755 18.47 -20.05 14.28
CA SER A 755 17.12 -19.81 14.77
C SER A 755 16.10 -20.06 13.65
N THR A 756 15.11 -20.87 13.96
CA THR A 756 13.99 -21.15 13.06
C THR A 756 12.69 -20.75 13.74
N SER A 757 11.86 -20.03 13.08
CA SER A 757 10.53 -19.67 13.57
C SER A 757 9.45 -19.97 12.54
N PHE A 758 8.30 -20.37 13.05
CA PHE A 758 7.09 -20.61 12.30
C PHE A 758 6.01 -19.73 12.90
N VAL A 759 5.29 -18.96 12.09
CA VAL A 759 4.22 -18.11 12.59
C VAL A 759 2.98 -18.35 11.74
N TYR A 760 1.91 -18.78 12.39
CA TYR A 760 0.58 -18.76 11.80
C TYR A 760 -0.17 -17.56 12.34
N ARG A 761 -0.72 -16.71 11.46
CA ARG A 761 -1.52 -15.54 11.82
C ARG A 761 -2.87 -15.56 11.13
N TRP A 762 -3.89 -15.15 11.86
CA TRP A 762 -5.21 -14.82 11.35
C TRP A 762 -5.61 -13.45 11.90
N GLN A 763 -5.95 -12.52 11.03
CA GLN A 763 -6.24 -11.16 11.44
C GLN A 763 -7.36 -10.56 10.57
N GLU A 764 -8.30 -9.88 11.22
CA GLU A 764 -9.38 -9.13 10.60
C GLU A 764 -9.43 -7.72 11.16
N SER A 765 -9.52 -6.72 10.27
CA SER A 765 -9.87 -5.36 10.68
C SER A 765 -11.38 -5.26 10.87
N THR A 766 -11.81 -4.75 12.01
CA THR A 766 -13.25 -4.59 12.30
C THR A 766 -13.80 -3.25 11.80
N GLY A 767 -12.96 -2.40 11.21
CA GLY A 767 -13.36 -1.14 10.58
C GLY A 767 -13.72 0.00 11.54
N TYR A 768 -13.63 -0.20 12.85
CA TYR A 768 -14.05 0.81 13.84
C TYR A 768 -12.94 1.70 14.35
N SER A 769 -11.76 1.23 14.37
CA SER A 769 -10.56 1.97 14.65
C SER A 769 -9.35 1.12 14.29
N ARG A 770 -8.23 1.76 14.16
CA ARG A 770 -6.92 1.14 13.98
C ARG A 770 -6.61 0.05 15.03
N TYR A 771 -7.10 0.22 16.26
CA TYR A 771 -6.92 -0.73 17.36
C TYR A 771 -7.96 -1.83 17.40
N ALA A 772 -9.07 -1.66 16.68
CA ALA A 772 -10.16 -2.62 16.65
C ALA A 772 -9.86 -3.78 15.69
N LYS A 773 -8.72 -4.43 15.86
CA LYS A 773 -8.35 -5.64 15.14
C LYS A 773 -8.83 -6.86 15.93
N LYS A 774 -9.35 -7.84 15.21
CA LYS A 774 -9.69 -9.15 15.74
C LYS A 774 -8.76 -10.19 15.15
N GLY A 775 -8.14 -10.99 15.99
CA GLY A 775 -7.26 -12.01 15.43
C GLY A 775 -6.34 -12.64 16.46
N PHE A 776 -5.53 -13.52 15.97
CA PHE A 776 -4.46 -14.14 16.75
C PHE A 776 -3.29 -14.48 15.83
N ALA A 777 -2.11 -14.60 16.45
CA ALA A 777 -0.95 -15.22 15.85
C ALA A 777 -0.33 -16.17 16.85
N VAL A 778 0.21 -17.27 16.38
CA VAL A 778 0.93 -18.25 17.20
C VAL A 778 2.13 -18.76 16.43
N GLY A 779 3.26 -18.86 17.10
CA GLY A 779 4.50 -19.23 16.45
C GLY A 779 5.46 -19.98 17.35
N PRO A 780 5.70 -21.28 17.08
CA PRO A 780 6.84 -21.98 17.68
C PRO A 780 8.15 -21.48 17.08
N SER A 781 9.17 -21.41 17.90
CA SER A 781 10.52 -21.06 17.50
C SER A 781 11.52 -22.05 18.08
N PHE A 782 12.57 -22.32 17.34
CA PHE A 782 13.67 -23.17 17.75
C PHE A 782 14.98 -22.40 17.62
N LEU A 783 15.79 -22.40 18.66
CA LEU A 783 17.13 -21.83 18.69
C LEU A 783 18.14 -22.91 19.04
N TYR A 784 19.19 -22.98 18.25
CA TYR A 784 20.37 -23.78 18.54
C TYR A 784 21.61 -22.88 18.58
N GLN A 785 22.45 -23.05 19.60
CA GLN A 785 23.69 -22.32 19.74
C GLN A 785 24.80 -23.26 20.08
N TYR A 786 25.96 -23.04 19.47
CA TYR A 786 27.18 -23.77 19.70
C TYR A 786 28.32 -22.78 19.87
N LEU A 787 29.05 -22.95 20.98
CA LEU A 787 30.27 -22.21 21.26
C LEU A 787 31.40 -23.19 21.51
N SER A 788 32.46 -23.07 20.73
CA SER A 788 33.72 -23.78 20.96
C SER A 788 34.80 -22.77 21.31
N LYS A 789 35.43 -22.93 22.43
CA LYS A 789 36.53 -22.12 22.87
C LYS A 789 37.81 -22.97 22.87
N VAL A 790 38.82 -22.49 22.19
CA VAL A 790 40.14 -23.15 22.12
C VAL A 790 41.15 -22.31 22.86
N THR A 791 41.49 -22.71 24.07
CA THR A 791 42.60 -22.15 24.84
C THR A 791 43.90 -22.90 24.53
N PRO A 792 45.06 -22.33 24.79
CA PRO A 792 46.34 -23.07 24.71
C PRO A 792 46.39 -24.33 25.59
N VAL A 793 45.53 -24.39 26.60
CA VAL A 793 45.53 -25.45 27.62
C VAL A 793 44.32 -26.37 27.53
N LYS A 794 43.15 -25.92 27.03
CA LYS A 794 41.92 -26.69 27.10
C LYS A 794 40.97 -26.32 25.97
N LYS A 795 40.23 -27.32 25.42
CA LYS A 795 39.08 -27.13 24.53
C LYS A 795 37.83 -27.23 25.36
N GLU A 796 37.00 -26.19 25.32
CA GLU A 796 35.68 -26.14 25.95
C GLU A 796 34.59 -26.00 24.90
N TYR A 797 33.48 -26.73 25.10
CA TYR A 797 32.34 -26.71 24.22
C TYR A 797 31.08 -26.39 24.99
N LEU A 798 30.25 -25.49 24.47
CA LEU A 798 28.95 -25.18 25.02
C LEU A 798 27.89 -25.39 23.92
N ASN A 799 26.94 -26.26 24.20
CA ASN A 799 25.77 -26.44 23.33
C ASN A 799 24.52 -26.00 24.07
N ALA A 800 23.68 -25.27 23.39
CA ALA A 800 22.38 -24.90 23.92
C ALA A 800 21.30 -25.01 22.84
N SER A 801 20.16 -25.55 23.22
CA SER A 801 18.98 -25.58 22.35
C SER A 801 17.75 -25.12 23.14
N ARG A 802 16.93 -24.35 22.51
CA ARG A 802 15.67 -23.85 23.07
C ARG A 802 14.52 -24.06 22.10
N LEU A 803 13.38 -24.46 22.63
CA LEU A 803 12.10 -24.44 21.94
C LEU A 803 11.24 -23.38 22.62
N GLY A 804 10.82 -22.38 21.87
CA GLY A 804 9.97 -21.31 22.35
C GLY A 804 8.64 -21.25 21.63
N MET A 805 7.71 -20.48 22.18
CA MET A 805 6.42 -20.19 21.56
C MET A 805 6.07 -18.73 21.79
N GLN A 806 5.59 -18.10 20.75
CA GLN A 806 5.05 -16.74 20.80
C GLN A 806 3.57 -16.78 20.48
N GLY A 807 2.78 -15.98 21.19
CA GLY A 807 1.36 -15.83 20.99
C GLY A 807 0.93 -14.36 21.02
N LEU A 808 0.01 -14.00 20.12
CA LEU A 808 -0.64 -12.71 20.10
C LEU A 808 -2.13 -12.90 19.95
N ILE A 809 -2.91 -12.26 20.80
CA ILE A 809 -4.38 -12.23 20.71
C ILE A 809 -4.82 -10.78 20.67
N MET A 810 -5.67 -10.46 19.69
CA MET A 810 -6.25 -9.13 19.51
C MET A 810 -7.75 -9.22 19.69
N ILE A 811 -8.28 -8.46 20.64
CA ILE A 811 -9.70 -8.41 21.02
C ILE A 811 -10.19 -6.99 20.75
N PRO A 812 -11.05 -6.75 19.74
CA PRO A 812 -11.51 -5.40 19.41
C PRO A 812 -12.44 -4.79 20.46
N ARG A 813 -13.09 -5.64 21.26
CA ARG A 813 -14.06 -5.24 22.27
C ARG A 813 -13.95 -6.14 23.48
N LEU A 814 -13.13 -5.76 24.46
CA LEU A 814 -13.03 -6.54 25.68
C LEU A 814 -14.26 -6.33 26.57
N LEU A 815 -14.65 -5.07 26.78
CA LEU A 815 -15.79 -4.67 27.60
C LEU A 815 -16.50 -3.48 26.96
N PRO A 816 -17.66 -3.66 26.34
CA PRO A 816 -18.45 -2.54 25.83
C PRO A 816 -19.08 -1.76 26.99
N ILE A 817 -18.63 -0.55 27.25
CA ILE A 817 -19.17 0.34 28.28
C ILE A 817 -20.17 1.29 27.63
N LYS A 818 -21.45 1.16 27.96
CA LYS A 818 -22.48 2.10 27.49
C LYS A 818 -22.54 3.31 28.44
N CYS A 819 -22.28 4.49 27.88
CA CYS A 819 -22.41 5.74 28.62
C CYS A 819 -23.85 6.28 28.59
N LYS A 820 -24.19 7.13 29.55
CA LYS A 820 -25.52 7.80 29.62
C LYS A 820 -25.81 8.65 28.38
N THR A 821 -24.80 9.03 27.62
CA THR A 821 -24.86 9.80 26.36
C THR A 821 -25.21 8.95 25.14
N GLY A 822 -25.41 7.61 25.29
CA GLY A 822 -25.64 6.69 24.20
C GLY A 822 -24.35 6.21 23.49
N LEU A 823 -23.20 6.73 23.87
CA LEU A 823 -21.90 6.30 23.35
C LEU A 823 -21.49 4.95 23.95
N THR A 824 -20.98 4.06 23.13
CA THR A 824 -20.41 2.79 23.59
C THR A 824 -18.89 2.85 23.46
N TYR A 825 -18.17 2.77 24.57
CA TYR A 825 -16.72 2.63 24.57
C TYR A 825 -16.37 1.15 24.40
N ASN A 826 -15.57 0.85 23.38
CA ASN A 826 -14.96 -0.46 23.22
C ASN A 826 -13.52 -0.35 23.71
N LEU A 827 -13.11 -1.26 24.56
CA LEU A 827 -11.74 -1.32 25.06
C LEU A 827 -10.95 -2.32 24.19
N PRO A 828 -10.31 -1.89 23.11
CA PRO A 828 -9.50 -2.80 22.31
C PRO A 828 -8.31 -3.25 23.12
N THR A 829 -8.12 -4.56 23.19
CA THR A 829 -7.09 -5.18 24.01
C THR A 829 -6.23 -6.09 23.17
N THR A 830 -4.92 -5.99 23.36
CA THR A 830 -3.91 -6.86 22.77
C THR A 830 -3.19 -7.60 23.88
N ILE A 831 -3.09 -8.92 23.77
CA ILE A 831 -2.38 -9.79 24.70
C ILE A 831 -1.25 -10.47 23.94
N ARG A 832 -0.02 -10.32 24.43
CA ARG A 832 1.18 -11.02 23.96
C ARG A 832 1.64 -12.03 24.99
N LEU A 833 2.03 -13.18 24.51
CA LEU A 833 2.59 -14.24 25.33
C LEU A 833 3.89 -14.74 24.68
N ASN A 834 4.95 -14.78 25.44
CA ASN A 834 6.20 -15.41 25.04
C ASN A 834 6.55 -16.50 26.05
N VAL A 835 6.90 -17.67 25.54
CA VAL A 835 7.35 -18.78 26.35
C VAL A 835 8.69 -19.25 25.80
N LEU A 836 9.73 -19.21 26.63
CA LEU A 836 11.10 -19.63 26.26
C LEU A 836 11.59 -18.97 24.97
N SER A 837 11.22 -17.68 24.73
CA SER A 837 11.62 -16.98 23.52
C SER A 837 13.14 -16.95 23.37
N PRO A 838 13.68 -17.32 22.21
CA PRO A 838 15.13 -17.35 21.97
C PRO A 838 15.79 -15.97 22.03
N SER A 839 15.07 -14.92 21.81
CA SER A 839 15.56 -13.55 22.00
C SER A 839 14.40 -12.58 22.20
N ALA A 840 14.51 -11.72 23.17
CA ALA A 840 13.60 -10.59 23.40
C ALA A 840 13.69 -9.52 22.29
N THR A 841 14.60 -9.65 21.34
CA THR A 841 14.98 -8.55 20.44
C THR A 841 14.62 -8.72 18.98
N ASN A 842 14.35 -9.93 18.46
CA ASN A 842 14.36 -10.07 17.01
C ASN A 842 13.07 -10.53 16.33
N TYR A 843 12.05 -10.99 17.06
CA TYR A 843 10.79 -11.42 16.43
C TYR A 843 9.59 -11.02 17.27
N SER A 844 9.22 -9.74 17.20
CA SER A 844 7.85 -9.40 17.54
C SER A 844 6.97 -9.76 16.34
N ILE A 845 5.86 -10.42 16.59
CA ILE A 845 4.81 -10.69 15.61
C ILE A 845 4.26 -9.36 15.02
N ASP A 846 4.49 -8.27 15.72
CA ASP A 846 4.33 -6.88 15.28
C ASP A 846 5.70 -6.21 15.25
N SER A 847 6.20 -5.88 14.09
CA SER A 847 7.36 -5.03 13.76
C SER A 847 8.44 -4.76 14.83
N PRO A 848 9.72 -4.84 14.50
CA PRO A 848 10.80 -4.62 15.47
C PRO A 848 10.73 -3.19 16.04
N GLY A 849 10.73 -3.08 17.35
CA GLY A 849 10.81 -1.78 18.03
C GLY A 849 12.18 -1.59 18.68
N LEU A 850 12.74 -0.39 18.54
CA LEU A 850 13.87 0.05 19.36
C LEU A 850 13.32 0.53 20.71
N VAL A 851 13.66 -0.19 21.77
CA VAL A 851 13.31 0.20 23.13
C VAL A 851 14.55 0.82 23.76
N PHE A 852 14.50 2.13 24.02
CA PHE A 852 15.48 2.79 24.88
C PHE A 852 14.96 2.72 26.33
N GLY A 853 15.37 1.71 27.07
CA GLY A 853 15.06 1.58 28.47
C GLY A 853 16.34 1.48 29.30
N PHE A 854 16.25 1.77 30.59
CA PHE A 854 17.33 1.42 31.51
C PHE A 854 17.39 -0.11 31.57
N PHE A 855 18.41 -0.69 30.96
CA PHE A 855 18.61 -2.13 31.00
C PHE A 855 18.94 -2.55 32.40
N LYS A 856 18.19 -3.47 32.96
CA LYS A 856 18.54 -4.20 34.15
C LYS A 856 19.64 -5.19 33.79
N ASP A 857 20.73 -5.13 34.51
CA ASP A 857 21.87 -6.04 34.34
C ASP A 857 21.47 -7.42 34.89
N SER A 858 20.84 -8.25 34.08
CA SER A 858 20.40 -9.56 34.51
C SER A 858 20.97 -10.67 33.66
N ALA A 859 21.70 -11.53 34.28
CA ALA A 859 22.06 -12.86 33.79
C ALA A 859 20.85 -13.84 33.88
N ALA A 860 19.62 -13.29 33.94
CA ALA A 860 18.40 -14.04 34.10
C ALA A 860 17.93 -14.64 32.80
N PHE A 861 17.35 -15.81 32.88
CA PHE A 861 16.62 -16.47 31.81
C PHE A 861 15.15 -16.08 31.85
N GLU A 862 14.63 -15.47 30.78
CA GLU A 862 13.21 -15.32 30.64
C GLU A 862 12.57 -16.69 30.32
N LEU A 863 11.75 -17.20 31.25
CA LEU A 863 11.00 -18.42 31.08
C LEU A 863 9.70 -18.17 30.33
N ALA A 864 9.00 -17.12 30.73
CA ALA A 864 7.80 -16.67 30.07
C ALA A 864 7.56 -15.20 30.37
N SER A 865 7.02 -14.48 29.39
CA SER A 865 6.50 -13.14 29.60
C SER A 865 5.14 -12.97 28.96
N PHE A 866 4.33 -12.10 29.56
CA PHE A 866 3.07 -11.70 28.96
C PHE A 866 2.88 -10.19 29.10
N GLU A 867 2.29 -9.59 28.07
CA GLU A 867 1.91 -8.19 28.04
C GLU A 867 0.42 -8.10 27.66
N ALA A 868 -0.37 -7.43 28.46
CA ALA A 868 -1.73 -7.08 28.12
C ALA A 868 -1.85 -5.56 28.03
N GLN A 869 -2.19 -5.07 26.87
CA GLN A 869 -2.42 -3.64 26.62
C GLN A 869 -3.88 -3.40 26.28
N THR A 870 -4.56 -2.57 27.05
CA THR A 870 -5.94 -2.13 26.82
C THR A 870 -5.94 -0.64 26.54
N VAL A 871 -6.44 -0.23 25.40
CA VAL A 871 -6.56 1.18 25.02
C VAL A 871 -7.78 1.76 25.70
N LEU A 872 -7.55 2.74 26.59
CA LEU A 872 -8.60 3.46 27.32
C LEU A 872 -9.13 4.64 26.50
N PHE A 873 -8.22 5.41 25.93
CA PHE A 873 -8.55 6.57 25.12
C PHE A 873 -7.62 6.61 23.89
N SER A 874 -8.17 6.98 22.76
CA SER A 874 -7.41 7.22 21.54
C SER A 874 -8.04 8.34 20.72
N SER A 875 -7.22 9.11 20.03
CA SER A 875 -7.67 10.06 19.03
C SER A 875 -6.76 9.97 17.82
N GLU A 876 -7.36 9.86 16.66
CA GLU A 876 -6.65 9.92 15.37
C GLU A 876 -6.65 11.37 14.91
N ILE A 877 -5.47 12.00 14.89
CA ILE A 877 -5.33 13.41 14.59
C ILE A 877 -4.99 13.63 13.13
N GLN A 878 -4.08 12.84 12.59
CA GLN A 878 -3.61 12.86 11.19
C GLN A 878 -3.32 14.27 10.65
N LYS A 879 -2.56 15.06 11.42
CA LYS A 879 -2.18 16.42 11.05
C LYS A 879 -0.68 16.57 11.02
N SER A 880 -0.19 17.34 10.07
CA SER A 880 1.19 17.80 10.09
C SER A 880 1.46 18.60 11.37
N ILE A 881 2.51 18.23 12.12
CA ILE A 881 2.86 18.85 13.40
C ILE A 881 3.17 20.34 13.23
N PHE A 882 3.76 20.72 12.10
CA PHE A 882 4.11 22.10 11.79
C PHE A 882 3.20 22.73 10.72
N GLY A 883 2.05 22.10 10.46
CA GLY A 883 1.08 22.55 9.47
C GLY A 883 1.47 22.34 8.02
N THR A 884 2.75 22.23 7.71
CA THR A 884 3.28 22.12 6.33
C THR A 884 4.63 21.41 6.29
N SER A 885 4.93 20.53 7.24
CA SER A 885 6.16 19.72 7.25
C SER A 885 5.89 18.26 6.92
N GLY A 886 6.93 17.54 6.60
CA GLY A 886 6.87 16.10 6.36
C GLY A 886 6.75 15.23 7.61
N LEU A 887 6.37 15.78 8.76
CA LEU A 887 6.18 15.02 10.00
C LEU A 887 4.72 15.10 10.44
N TYR A 888 4.07 13.94 10.50
CA TYR A 888 2.66 13.80 10.84
C TYR A 888 2.46 13.16 12.19
N LEU A 889 1.61 13.77 13.02
CA LEU A 889 1.05 13.13 14.19
C LEU A 889 -0.17 12.32 13.75
N ASN A 890 -0.08 11.01 13.79
CA ASN A 890 -1.14 10.13 13.33
C ASN A 890 -2.20 9.91 14.41
N TYR A 891 -1.76 9.64 15.62
CA TYR A 891 -2.64 9.39 16.76
C TYR A 891 -1.92 9.60 18.08
N TRP A 892 -2.71 9.73 19.13
CA TRP A 892 -2.26 9.53 20.49
C TRP A 892 -3.16 8.52 21.20
N THR A 893 -2.62 7.85 22.20
CA THR A 893 -3.37 6.90 23.02
C THR A 893 -3.03 7.02 24.48
N ILE A 894 -4.00 6.70 25.32
CA ILE A 894 -3.78 6.40 26.74
C ILE A 894 -4.22 4.94 26.91
N SER A 895 -3.30 4.11 27.37
CA SER A 895 -3.53 2.68 27.53
C SER A 895 -3.17 2.25 28.96
N PHE A 896 -3.90 1.27 29.46
CA PHE A 896 -3.44 0.48 30.60
C PHE A 896 -2.59 -0.67 30.05
N VAL A 897 -1.40 -0.86 30.62
CA VAL A 897 -0.48 -1.94 30.25
C VAL A 897 -0.16 -2.72 31.51
N TYR A 898 -0.33 -4.02 31.42
CA TYR A 898 0.14 -4.93 32.44
C TYR A 898 1.17 -5.87 31.82
N PHE A 899 2.34 -5.93 32.39
CA PHE A 899 3.44 -6.78 31.97
C PHE A 899 3.82 -7.70 33.13
N GLY A 900 4.02 -8.97 32.85
CA GLY A 900 4.52 -9.94 33.81
C GLY A 900 5.58 -10.84 33.18
N GLU A 901 6.59 -11.14 33.92
CA GLU A 901 7.75 -11.91 33.50
C GLU A 901 8.16 -12.91 34.56
N PHE A 902 8.38 -14.15 34.12
CA PHE A 902 8.97 -15.22 34.94
C PHE A 902 10.42 -15.37 34.52
N GLU A 903 11.32 -15.14 35.46
CA GLU A 903 12.76 -15.23 35.27
C GLU A 903 13.35 -16.32 36.15
N CYS A 904 14.43 -16.96 35.68
CA CYS A 904 15.23 -17.94 36.43
C CYS A 904 16.70 -17.59 36.27
N PHE A 905 17.45 -17.64 37.38
CA PHE A 905 18.90 -17.44 37.39
C PHE A 905 19.62 -18.79 37.45
N PRO A 906 20.23 -19.26 36.37
CA PRO A 906 20.99 -20.53 36.41
C PRO A 906 22.26 -20.39 37.23
N GLU A 907 22.61 -21.44 38.00
CA GLU A 907 23.88 -21.48 38.71
C GLU A 907 25.09 -21.29 37.78
N LYS A 908 26.05 -20.48 38.24
CA LYS A 908 27.23 -20.02 37.48
C LYS A 908 28.15 -21.12 36.90
N ASN A 909 27.98 -22.38 37.27
CA ASN A 909 28.95 -23.43 37.04
C ASN A 909 28.57 -24.54 36.05
N ARG A 910 27.48 -24.40 35.30
CA ARG A 910 27.09 -25.47 34.35
C ARG A 910 27.54 -25.19 32.93
N SER A 911 28.24 -26.15 32.33
CA SER A 911 28.86 -26.04 31.00
C SER A 911 27.94 -26.37 29.82
N SER A 912 26.68 -26.81 30.01
CA SER A 912 25.74 -27.08 28.94
C SER A 912 24.28 -26.98 29.39
N TYR A 913 23.44 -26.30 28.61
CA TYR A 913 22.02 -26.22 28.82
C TYR A 913 21.28 -26.74 27.58
N SER A 914 20.37 -27.68 27.77
CA SER A 914 19.46 -28.13 26.74
C SER A 914 18.03 -28.05 27.26
N ILE A 915 17.23 -27.17 26.67
CA ILE A 915 15.81 -26.97 27.02
C ILE A 915 14.86 -27.87 26.20
N THR A 916 15.42 -28.63 25.27
CA THR A 916 14.67 -29.68 24.54
C THR A 916 14.40 -30.91 25.41
N ASN A 917 15.13 -31.07 26.54
CA ASN A 917 14.85 -32.12 27.52
C ASN A 917 13.93 -31.59 28.63
N ILE A 918 12.62 -31.83 28.48
CA ILE A 918 11.60 -31.37 29.43
C ILE A 918 11.86 -31.77 30.89
N PRO A 919 12.29 -33.00 31.22
CA PRO A 919 12.69 -33.36 32.59
C PRO A 919 13.81 -32.48 33.11
N TYR A 920 14.82 -32.23 32.32
CA TYR A 920 15.94 -31.36 32.72
C TYR A 920 15.50 -29.92 32.95
N PHE A 921 14.59 -29.42 32.13
CA PHE A 921 13.99 -28.07 32.28
C PHE A 921 13.21 -28.00 33.62
N VAL A 922 12.39 -29.00 33.90
CA VAL A 922 11.63 -29.08 35.16
C VAL A 922 12.57 -29.11 36.38
N ASP A 923 13.66 -29.84 36.28
CA ASP A 923 14.66 -29.89 37.33
C ASP A 923 15.44 -28.58 37.47
N LEU A 924 15.72 -27.87 36.39
CA LEU A 924 16.29 -26.53 36.37
C LEU A 924 15.38 -25.54 37.10
N VAL A 925 14.08 -25.56 36.80
CA VAL A 925 13.10 -24.71 37.45
C VAL A 925 12.92 -25.06 38.93
N LYS A 926 13.00 -26.34 39.28
CA LYS A 926 12.89 -26.78 40.68
C LYS A 926 14.14 -26.49 41.51
N GLN A 927 15.32 -26.46 40.90
CA GLN A 927 16.61 -26.25 41.59
C GLN A 927 17.03 -24.79 41.68
N ASN A 928 16.40 -23.90 40.94
CA ASN A 928 16.71 -22.49 40.93
C ASN A 928 15.47 -21.68 41.34
N ASP A 929 15.71 -20.55 41.97
CA ASP A 929 14.64 -19.65 42.34
C ASP A 929 14.03 -19.04 41.07
N VAL A 930 12.75 -19.23 40.91
CA VAL A 930 11.97 -18.59 39.85
C VAL A 930 11.38 -17.29 40.40
N PHE A 931 11.76 -16.19 39.81
CA PHE A 931 11.31 -14.87 40.20
C PHE A 931 10.18 -14.44 39.25
N TYR A 932 9.12 -13.90 39.84
CA TYR A 932 8.04 -13.25 39.08
C TYR A 932 8.17 -11.77 39.32
N ASN A 933 8.35 -11.04 38.21
CA ASN A 933 8.32 -9.58 38.18
C ASN A 933 7.11 -9.15 37.41
N ASP A 934 6.36 -8.19 37.92
CA ASP A 934 5.26 -7.60 37.21
C ASP A 934 5.26 -6.07 37.26
N CYS A 935 4.57 -5.47 36.32
CA CYS A 935 4.50 -4.04 36.19
C CYS A 935 3.13 -3.63 35.65
N ALA A 936 2.46 -2.76 36.37
CA ALA A 936 1.24 -2.12 35.88
C ALA A 936 1.57 -0.67 35.51
N ALA A 937 1.20 -0.27 34.33
CA ALA A 937 1.51 1.04 33.80
C ALA A 937 0.32 1.74 33.13
N VAL A 938 0.32 3.05 33.21
CA VAL A 938 -0.45 3.91 32.32
C VAL A 938 0.51 4.40 31.25
N ARG A 939 0.25 4.01 30.00
CA ARG A 939 1.05 4.36 28.82
C ARG A 939 0.41 5.51 28.08
N PHE A 940 1.18 6.55 27.89
CA PHE A 940 0.88 7.65 26.95
C PHE A 940 1.70 7.42 25.68
N ALA A 941 1.03 7.25 24.54
CA ALA A 941 1.73 7.03 23.28
C ALA A 941 1.32 8.05 22.23
N PHE A 942 2.29 8.43 21.40
CA PHE A 942 2.12 9.31 20.24
C PHE A 942 2.77 8.64 19.04
N ALA A 943 2.05 8.52 17.96
CA ALA A 943 2.59 7.95 16.73
C ALA A 943 2.78 9.02 15.67
N PHE A 944 3.95 9.01 15.08
CA PHE A 944 4.37 9.93 14.03
C PHE A 944 4.74 9.16 12.79
N THR A 945 4.36 9.68 11.63
CA THR A 945 4.86 9.20 10.34
C THR A 945 5.75 10.27 9.73
N PRO A 946 7.03 9.99 9.51
CA PRO A 946 7.85 10.87 8.70
C PRO A 946 7.44 10.72 7.23
N ALA A 947 7.13 11.81 6.56
CA ALA A 947 7.00 11.85 5.11
C ALA A 947 8.40 11.86 4.48
N ILE A 948 9.04 10.71 4.46
CA ILE A 948 10.34 10.54 3.81
C ILE A 948 10.08 10.19 2.35
N GLY A 949 10.64 10.97 1.44
CA GLY A 949 10.46 10.74 0.02
C GLY A 949 9.12 11.20 -0.54
N GLY A 950 8.44 12.16 0.11
CA GLY A 950 7.11 12.61 -0.31
C GLY A 950 6.00 11.59 -0.01
N LEU A 951 6.36 10.35 0.28
CA LEU A 951 5.45 9.27 0.60
C LEU A 951 5.44 9.04 2.11
N ALA A 952 4.47 9.60 2.81
CA ALA A 952 4.16 9.14 4.15
C ALA A 952 3.53 7.74 4.02
N ASN A 953 4.35 6.72 4.11
CA ASN A 953 3.82 5.37 4.22
C ASN A 953 3.22 5.19 5.63
N PRO A 954 1.90 5.04 5.77
CA PRO A 954 1.28 4.81 7.07
C PRO A 954 1.80 3.54 7.78
N ALA A 955 2.44 2.63 7.05
CA ALA A 955 3.10 1.45 7.61
C ALA A 955 4.38 1.81 8.39
N ASN A 956 5.04 2.93 8.09
CA ASN A 956 6.29 3.35 8.73
C ASN A 956 6.02 4.34 9.85
N LYS A 957 5.46 3.87 10.96
CA LYS A 957 5.13 4.72 12.10
C LYS A 957 6.18 4.61 13.19
N ILE A 958 6.56 5.74 13.74
CA ILE A 958 7.37 5.85 14.94
C ILE A 958 6.42 6.14 16.09
N GLU A 959 6.21 5.18 16.97
CA GLU A 959 5.46 5.37 18.20
C GLU A 959 6.42 5.67 19.34
N MET A 960 6.26 6.84 19.94
CA MET A 960 6.94 7.23 21.17
C MET A 960 5.98 7.05 22.34
N TYR A 961 6.40 6.38 23.39
CA TYR A 961 5.53 6.18 24.54
C TYR A 961 6.25 6.48 25.85
N LEU A 962 5.45 6.87 26.83
CA LEU A 962 5.84 7.12 28.19
C LEU A 962 4.95 6.28 29.11
N ASP A 963 5.57 5.36 29.86
CA ASP A 963 4.90 4.54 30.85
C ASP A 963 5.15 5.13 32.25
N LEU A 964 4.08 5.45 32.93
CA LEU A 964 4.05 5.70 34.35
C LEU A 964 3.68 4.38 35.02
N SER A 965 4.64 3.71 35.66
CA SER A 965 4.45 2.34 36.09
C SER A 965 4.79 2.14 37.56
N LEU A 966 4.12 1.14 38.14
CA LEU A 966 4.47 0.52 39.40
C LEU A 966 4.98 -0.88 39.08
N ALA A 967 6.25 -1.11 39.34
CA ALA A 967 6.88 -2.41 39.15
C ALA A 967 7.01 -3.13 40.51
N ASN A 968 6.62 -4.38 40.52
CA ASN A 968 6.85 -5.27 41.63
C ASN A 968 8.10 -6.09 41.33
N VAL A 969 9.18 -5.80 42.07
CA VAL A 969 10.47 -6.46 41.91
C VAL A 969 10.79 -7.16 43.21
N GLY A 970 10.55 -8.46 43.25
CA GLY A 970 10.69 -9.26 44.45
C GLY A 970 9.64 -8.94 45.51
N THR A 971 9.96 -8.15 46.53
CA THR A 971 9.02 -7.77 47.60
C THR A 971 8.75 -6.25 47.66
N GLU A 972 9.34 -5.49 46.72
CA GLU A 972 9.27 -4.04 46.74
C GLU A 972 8.47 -3.51 45.57
N LEU A 973 7.55 -2.58 45.79
CA LEU A 973 6.82 -1.80 44.80
C LEU A 973 7.61 -0.53 44.47
N LEU A 974 8.15 -0.48 43.27
CA LEU A 974 8.98 0.64 42.81
C LEU A 974 8.23 1.45 41.75
N PRO A 975 8.02 2.75 41.96
CA PRO A 975 7.54 3.63 40.88
C PRO A 975 8.64 3.78 39.82
N GLN A 976 8.27 3.60 38.56
CA GLN A 976 9.19 3.72 37.43
C GLN A 976 8.62 4.59 36.34
N LEU A 977 9.52 5.32 35.68
CA LEU A 977 9.23 6.08 34.46
C LEU A 977 10.01 5.43 33.31
N LYS A 978 9.29 4.92 32.31
CA LYS A 978 9.88 4.27 31.15
C LYS A 978 9.53 5.06 29.91
N PHE A 979 10.55 5.46 29.16
CA PHE A 979 10.37 6.03 27.83
C PHE A 979 10.78 5.00 26.78
N GLY A 980 9.98 4.83 25.74
CA GLY A 980 10.28 3.91 24.64
C GLY A 980 9.93 4.49 23.28
N ILE A 981 10.61 3.98 22.28
CA ILE A 981 10.34 4.26 20.87
C ILE A 981 10.12 2.93 20.19
N LYS A 982 8.99 2.81 19.50
CA LYS A 982 8.62 1.65 18.71
C LYS A 982 8.50 2.07 17.26
N MET A 983 9.21 1.39 16.37
CA MET A 983 9.05 1.53 14.91
C MET A 983 8.14 0.39 14.43
N ASN A 984 7.02 0.75 13.83
CA ASN A 984 6.06 -0.20 13.28
C ASN A 984 6.22 -0.26 11.78
#